data_c088bb589665e07501eed48d2c7dcdce
#
_entry.id   c088bb589665e07501eed48d2c7dcdce
#
_cell.length_a   1.000
_cell.length_b   1.000
_cell.length_c   1.000
_cell.angle_alpha   90.00
_cell.angle_beta   90.00
_cell.angle_gamma   90.00
#
_symmetry.space_group_name_H-M   'P 1'
#
loop_
_entity.id
_entity.type
_entity.pdbx_description
1 polymer ?
#
loop_
_entity_poly.entity_id
_entity_poly.type
_entity_poly.pdbx_seq_one_letter_code
_entity_poly.pdbx_strand_id
1 'polypeptide(L)'
;MMLFKKKEEAAAESEAQKVEQERIEAVEARRKEILSQKKRSERARQKAAARKAKEEEEARRAIWIDSTQTCTHVQDVIDSVIVTDDKRYLKIIEVVPQNFDMLSVRKQNAVGDSFGGLLNVIPYRVQLKCFSRKGDVEELIAIMRENMAGETNETCRAMQEDYLRLIRDTAHTVGVKRRFFIIMEHKDSAMADGTNFDDTVANLNSFAAMLRSRLLECGNTVLDTGDTDEGVNSILYEILNRRLSETTLFRDHAEEVFNNYELESMKAAENGEEKKTALIAANEFIAPQWMDFMHAHYCVVDNKFYAFYYLDADGYPQPAVVTGWMNFFVNFAEGVDVDIFIDRVPQDKVREKIARNQRFNMTKRQNTESTDMYDMQNRVASGTYMLQAMASQQEYFEVSILVTVSADSLEVLQSNEDFLIKAAKARNLKLRSCLFQQEQAFYSALPLCKLDKTIRSKSWHNMMTEGAASLYPFLSFELQDPKGIMMGTNARNNSLVSIDLFDTARHVNANVAIMGKSGYGKTFTAQLLAVRERLQGIQVFIITPLKGREDYKRTCDKIQGQYLAMGPGTPYSINIFDITAPDETAMEEGYVAKSLLAQKVASLHTFIHLICKDITYEEEMRMDGFFYEAYRRKGITDDNESIYIPGTKQYKEMPLLEDVYELLKNEPGMTRMVHLLTPYVSGAHKEFNRHTNVNLDNLYICFDMDGLNGDDLAVALFVALDFVWRKIKENKAVKKSVFIDEIWKLIGIEGNDMAANYCVEIFKTIRAYGGSAVSMTQEVTDFFKLKNGAYGKGIISAADTKICLRLDEGELAKLQDVMELSESELEHIPNLQRGTGILVTGNARVEVKFTASEKEKYVISTDPELARKEQAERLARIRALSELQGETKPDADTSDADNMADAVDSENSDFSE
;
A
#
# COMPACT_ATOMS: atom_id res chain seq x y z
N MET A 1 22.48 -32.44 -25.94
CA MET A 1 21.42 -32.88 -25.06
C MET A 1 20.67 -31.70 -24.38
N MET A 2 21.34 -30.60 -23.98
CA MET A 2 20.68 -29.40 -23.42
C MET A 2 19.85 -28.56 -24.41
N LEU A 3 20.20 -28.53 -25.67
CA LEU A 3 19.46 -27.77 -26.71
C LEU A 3 18.16 -28.45 -27.16
N PHE A 4 18.02 -29.74 -26.96
CA PHE A 4 16.79 -30.49 -27.25
C PHE A 4 15.76 -30.29 -26.11
N LYS A 5 16.17 -30.21 -24.83
CA LYS A 5 15.30 -29.98 -23.70
C LYS A 5 14.67 -28.59 -23.71
N LYS A 6 15.42 -27.53 -24.09
CA LYS A 6 14.88 -26.18 -24.25
C LYS A 6 13.89 -26.03 -25.41
N LYS A 7 13.99 -26.85 -26.45
CA LYS A 7 13.01 -26.85 -27.53
C LYS A 7 11.73 -27.59 -27.17
N GLU A 8 11.82 -28.61 -26.34
CA GLU A 8 10.64 -29.30 -25.82
C GLU A 8 9.91 -28.47 -24.77
N GLU A 9 10.62 -27.75 -23.87
CA GLU A 9 10.01 -26.86 -22.92
C GLU A 9 9.31 -25.63 -23.59
N ALA A 10 9.95 -25.04 -24.60
CA ALA A 10 9.34 -23.95 -25.37
C ALA A 10 8.17 -24.43 -26.27
N ALA A 11 8.18 -25.66 -26.70
CA ALA A 11 7.08 -26.27 -27.44
C ALA A 11 5.91 -26.58 -26.48
N ALA A 12 6.19 -27.05 -25.27
CA ALA A 12 5.20 -27.31 -24.24
C ALA A 12 4.55 -26.02 -23.72
N GLU A 13 5.32 -24.93 -23.53
CA GLU A 13 4.77 -23.62 -23.18
C GLU A 13 3.90 -23.02 -24.30
N SER A 14 4.32 -23.18 -25.57
CA SER A 14 3.51 -22.73 -26.73
C SER A 14 2.24 -23.55 -26.87
N GLU A 15 2.28 -24.83 -26.55
CA GLU A 15 1.12 -25.73 -26.58
C GLU A 15 0.17 -25.45 -25.42
N ALA A 16 0.71 -25.16 -24.22
CA ALA A 16 -0.08 -24.72 -23.06
C ALA A 16 -0.77 -23.37 -23.31
N GLN A 17 -0.08 -22.41 -23.93
CA GLN A 17 -0.69 -21.12 -24.31
C GLN A 17 -1.77 -21.28 -25.39
N LYS A 18 -1.59 -22.20 -26.35
CA LYS A 18 -2.64 -22.50 -27.33
C LYS A 18 -3.87 -23.17 -26.69
N VAL A 19 -3.64 -24.09 -25.76
CA VAL A 19 -4.72 -24.76 -25.05
C VAL A 19 -5.48 -23.79 -24.17
N GLU A 20 -4.77 -22.83 -23.53
CA GLU A 20 -5.41 -21.78 -22.73
C GLU A 20 -6.17 -20.79 -23.62
N GLN A 21 -5.63 -20.43 -24.78
CA GLN A 21 -6.31 -19.56 -25.74
C GLN A 21 -7.57 -20.24 -26.33
N GLU A 22 -7.48 -21.53 -26.68
CA GLU A 22 -8.62 -22.32 -27.14
C GLU A 22 -9.68 -22.49 -26.00
N ARG A 23 -9.25 -22.56 -24.74
CA ARG A 23 -10.12 -22.60 -23.56
C ARG A 23 -10.86 -21.27 -23.37
N ILE A 24 -10.16 -20.14 -23.52
CA ILE A 24 -10.75 -18.80 -23.47
C ILE A 24 -11.75 -18.60 -24.62
N GLU A 25 -11.38 -18.97 -25.86
CA GLU A 25 -12.28 -18.88 -27.01
C GLU A 25 -13.49 -19.82 -26.90
N ALA A 26 -13.30 -21.02 -26.30
CA ALA A 26 -14.41 -21.93 -26.02
C ALA A 26 -15.35 -21.38 -24.95
N VAL A 27 -14.82 -20.71 -23.93
CA VAL A 27 -15.61 -20.04 -22.89
C VAL A 27 -16.37 -18.85 -23.47
N GLU A 28 -15.74 -18.04 -24.32
CA GLU A 28 -16.39 -16.92 -25.00
C GLU A 28 -17.45 -17.37 -26.03
N ALA A 29 -17.19 -18.44 -26.77
CA ALA A 29 -18.16 -19.03 -27.68
C ALA A 29 -19.36 -19.59 -26.93
N ARG A 30 -19.10 -20.28 -25.81
CA ARG A 30 -20.14 -20.81 -24.91
C ARG A 30 -20.96 -19.69 -24.27
N ARG A 31 -20.29 -18.58 -23.88
CA ARG A 31 -20.92 -17.35 -23.37
C ARG A 31 -21.86 -16.70 -24.42
N LYS A 32 -21.41 -16.60 -25.70
CA LYS A 32 -22.26 -16.10 -26.81
C LYS A 32 -23.42 -17.03 -27.10
N GLU A 33 -23.23 -18.33 -26.98
CA GLU A 33 -24.28 -19.34 -27.15
C GLU A 33 -25.32 -19.25 -26.03
N ILE A 34 -24.87 -19.12 -24.79
CA ILE A 34 -25.70 -18.91 -23.60
C ILE A 34 -26.52 -17.61 -23.73
N LEU A 35 -25.89 -16.50 -24.14
CA LEU A 35 -26.57 -15.23 -24.39
C LEU A 35 -27.62 -15.32 -25.51
N SER A 36 -27.35 -16.07 -26.59
CA SER A 36 -28.29 -16.27 -27.67
C SER A 36 -29.47 -17.17 -27.26
N GLN A 37 -29.22 -18.17 -26.43
CA GLN A 37 -30.26 -19.02 -25.83
C GLN A 37 -31.09 -18.25 -24.79
N LYS A 38 -30.45 -17.35 -24.01
CA LYS A 38 -31.12 -16.44 -23.06
C LYS A 38 -32.17 -15.57 -23.77
N LYS A 39 -31.81 -14.94 -24.89
CA LYS A 39 -32.76 -14.14 -25.70
C LYS A 39 -33.94 -14.96 -26.29
N ARG A 40 -33.73 -16.23 -26.60
CA ARG A 40 -34.83 -17.12 -27.07
C ARG A 40 -35.69 -17.65 -25.91
N SER A 41 -35.08 -17.89 -24.74
CA SER A 41 -35.83 -18.37 -23.57
C SER A 41 -36.66 -17.28 -22.90
N GLU A 42 -36.22 -15.99 -22.95
CA GLU A 42 -36.99 -14.86 -22.43
C GLU A 42 -38.36 -14.70 -23.11
N ARG A 43 -38.40 -14.80 -24.43
CA ARG A 43 -39.69 -14.78 -25.17
C ARG A 43 -40.59 -15.99 -24.86
N ALA A 44 -40.02 -17.14 -24.56
CA ALA A 44 -40.74 -18.32 -24.08
C ALA A 44 -41.13 -18.17 -22.60
N ARG A 45 -40.27 -17.57 -21.76
CA ARG A 45 -40.53 -17.29 -20.35
C ARG A 45 -41.64 -16.26 -20.14
N GLN A 46 -41.72 -15.19 -20.92
CA GLN A 46 -42.84 -14.24 -20.80
C GLN A 46 -44.22 -14.91 -21.08
N LYS A 47 -44.29 -15.87 -22.00
CA LYS A 47 -45.51 -16.64 -22.24
C LYS A 47 -45.77 -17.72 -21.15
N ALA A 48 -44.71 -18.31 -20.58
CA ALA A 48 -44.80 -19.28 -19.50
C ALA A 48 -45.05 -18.62 -18.12
N ALA A 49 -44.46 -17.42 -17.88
CA ALA A 49 -44.65 -16.67 -16.66
C ALA A 49 -46.07 -16.15 -16.49
N ALA A 50 -46.74 -15.74 -17.56
CA ALA A 50 -48.17 -15.39 -17.52
C ALA A 50 -49.09 -16.58 -17.21
N ARG A 51 -48.65 -17.81 -17.54
CA ARG A 51 -49.38 -19.05 -17.22
C ARG A 51 -49.05 -19.52 -15.79
N LYS A 52 -47.78 -19.36 -15.35
CA LYS A 52 -47.31 -19.72 -14.02
C LYS A 52 -47.78 -18.78 -12.92
N ALA A 53 -47.94 -17.49 -13.20
CA ALA A 53 -48.46 -16.49 -12.26
C ALA A 53 -49.90 -16.82 -11.82
N LYS A 54 -50.67 -17.50 -12.66
CA LYS A 54 -52.03 -17.95 -12.36
C LYS A 54 -52.03 -19.22 -11.51
N GLU A 55 -51.06 -20.09 -11.69
CA GLU A 55 -50.90 -21.34 -10.91
C GLU A 55 -50.21 -21.07 -9.55
N GLU A 56 -49.31 -20.09 -9.46
CA GLU A 56 -48.63 -19.71 -8.22
C GLU A 56 -49.50 -18.91 -7.26
N GLU A 57 -50.53 -18.21 -7.75
CA GLU A 57 -51.54 -17.56 -6.89
C GLU A 57 -52.40 -18.59 -6.15
N GLU A 58 -52.60 -19.78 -6.72
CA GLU A 58 -53.31 -20.92 -6.09
C GLU A 58 -52.38 -21.77 -5.18
N ALA A 59 -51.07 -21.84 -5.47
CA ALA A 59 -50.08 -22.59 -4.69
C ALA A 59 -49.57 -21.85 -3.43
N ARG A 60 -49.79 -20.55 -3.29
CA ARG A 60 -49.40 -19.73 -2.10
C ARG A 60 -50.12 -20.10 -0.79
N ARG A 61 -50.95 -21.11 -0.77
CA ARG A 61 -51.64 -21.61 0.45
C ARG A 61 -51.00 -22.85 1.10
N ALA A 62 -49.87 -23.36 0.60
CA ALA A 62 -49.24 -24.57 1.14
C ALA A 62 -47.80 -24.30 1.60
N ILE A 63 -47.61 -24.37 2.90
CA ILE A 63 -46.40 -24.61 3.69
C ILE A 63 -45.15 -23.85 3.24
N TRP A 64 -44.81 -22.83 4.01
CA TRP A 64 -43.63 -21.98 3.87
C TRP A 64 -42.37 -22.75 4.23
N ILE A 65 -41.58 -23.13 3.23
CA ILE A 65 -40.15 -23.33 3.35
C ILE A 65 -39.53 -22.32 2.37
N ASP A 66 -39.17 -21.14 2.86
CA ASP A 66 -38.44 -20.17 2.04
C ASP A 66 -36.98 -20.67 1.91
N SER A 67 -36.56 -20.90 0.67
CA SER A 67 -35.16 -21.20 0.42
C SER A 67 -34.33 -19.92 0.61
N THR A 68 -33.05 -20.05 1.03
CA THR A 68 -32.16 -18.90 1.21
C THR A 68 -31.97 -18.10 -0.08
N GLN A 69 -32.08 -18.74 -1.26
CA GLN A 69 -32.04 -18.09 -2.58
C GLN A 69 -33.18 -17.05 -2.75
N THR A 70 -34.38 -17.37 -2.29
CA THR A 70 -35.51 -16.44 -2.35
C THR A 70 -35.37 -15.30 -1.33
N CYS A 71 -34.72 -15.58 -0.21
CA CYS A 71 -34.47 -14.61 0.85
C CYS A 71 -33.41 -13.54 0.48
N THR A 72 -32.63 -13.71 -0.59
CA THR A 72 -31.69 -12.67 -1.04
C THR A 72 -32.37 -11.46 -1.67
N HIS A 73 -33.62 -11.58 -2.09
CA HIS A 73 -34.37 -10.58 -2.88
C HIS A 73 -33.68 -10.17 -4.20
N VAL A 74 -32.63 -10.87 -4.60
CA VAL A 74 -31.97 -10.73 -5.91
C VAL A 74 -32.46 -11.82 -6.81
N GLN A 75 -33.02 -11.45 -7.95
CA GLN A 75 -33.47 -12.41 -8.97
C GLN A 75 -32.32 -12.82 -9.90
N ASP A 76 -31.61 -11.83 -10.42
CA ASP A 76 -30.48 -12.05 -11.34
C ASP A 76 -29.59 -10.78 -11.42
N VAL A 77 -28.41 -10.92 -12.02
CA VAL A 77 -27.53 -9.82 -12.41
C VAL A 77 -27.32 -9.89 -13.93
N ILE A 78 -27.72 -8.84 -14.63
CA ILE A 78 -27.70 -8.81 -16.09
C ILE A 78 -27.12 -7.47 -16.56
N ASP A 79 -26.09 -7.50 -17.41
CA ASP A 79 -25.36 -6.31 -17.87
C ASP A 79 -24.93 -5.38 -16.72
N SER A 80 -24.43 -5.99 -15.63
CA SER A 80 -24.00 -5.32 -14.38
C SER A 80 -25.10 -4.57 -13.64
N VAL A 81 -26.38 -4.87 -13.91
CA VAL A 81 -27.55 -4.35 -13.21
C VAL A 81 -28.18 -5.47 -12.37
N ILE A 82 -28.41 -5.19 -11.09
CA ILE A 82 -29.09 -6.09 -10.17
C ILE A 82 -30.59 -6.01 -10.45
N VAL A 83 -31.21 -7.15 -10.74
CA VAL A 83 -32.66 -7.30 -10.91
C VAL A 83 -33.22 -7.94 -9.66
N THR A 84 -34.14 -7.25 -8.97
CA THR A 84 -34.76 -7.73 -7.75
C THR A 84 -36.10 -8.48 -8.04
N ASP A 85 -36.55 -9.29 -7.07
CA ASP A 85 -37.82 -10.03 -7.11
C ASP A 85 -39.03 -9.09 -7.25
N ASP A 86 -38.97 -7.87 -6.67
CA ASP A 86 -39.98 -6.82 -6.79
C ASP A 86 -39.80 -5.93 -8.05
N LYS A 87 -38.98 -6.38 -9.02
CA LYS A 87 -38.76 -5.76 -10.34
C LYS A 87 -38.16 -4.35 -10.25
N ARG A 88 -37.26 -4.11 -9.33
CA ARG A 88 -36.38 -2.92 -9.27
C ARG A 88 -35.08 -3.21 -9.97
N TYR A 89 -34.50 -2.20 -10.56
CA TYR A 89 -33.23 -2.26 -11.28
C TYR A 89 -32.22 -1.39 -10.54
N LEU A 90 -31.10 -1.99 -10.13
CA LEU A 90 -30.10 -1.33 -9.30
C LEU A 90 -28.74 -1.39 -9.95
N LYS A 91 -27.99 -0.31 -9.85
CA LYS A 91 -26.58 -0.25 -10.23
C LYS A 91 -25.73 0.00 -9.00
N ILE A 92 -24.65 -0.77 -8.85
CA ILE A 92 -23.67 -0.61 -7.78
C ILE A 92 -22.38 -0.02 -8.36
N ILE A 93 -21.78 0.91 -7.63
CA ILE A 93 -20.52 1.56 -7.96
C ILE A 93 -19.60 1.44 -6.75
N GLU A 94 -18.41 0.91 -6.94
CA GLU A 94 -17.39 0.84 -5.89
C GLU A 94 -16.47 2.05 -5.94
N VAL A 95 -16.29 2.69 -4.79
CA VAL A 95 -15.53 3.93 -4.64
C VAL A 95 -14.31 3.71 -3.76
N VAL A 96 -13.13 4.09 -4.25
CA VAL A 96 -11.89 4.16 -3.47
C VAL A 96 -11.71 5.58 -2.97
N PRO A 97 -11.72 5.82 -1.65
CA PRO A 97 -11.60 7.14 -1.08
C PRO A 97 -10.18 7.70 -1.23
N GLN A 98 -10.07 9.01 -1.34
CA GLN A 98 -8.82 9.71 -1.05
C GLN A 98 -8.58 9.79 0.47
N ASN A 99 -7.37 10.11 0.89
CA ASN A 99 -7.10 10.33 2.31
C ASN A 99 -7.64 11.69 2.78
N PHE A 100 -8.92 11.72 3.13
CA PHE A 100 -9.65 12.92 3.54
C PHE A 100 -9.02 13.59 4.79
N ASP A 101 -8.57 12.81 5.76
CA ASP A 101 -8.03 13.31 7.03
C ASP A 101 -6.68 14.04 6.89
N MET A 102 -5.96 13.81 5.79
CA MET A 102 -4.69 14.49 5.49
C MET A 102 -4.88 15.76 4.66
N LEU A 103 -6.10 16.06 4.24
CA LEU A 103 -6.41 17.29 3.52
C LEU A 103 -6.48 18.49 4.47
N SER A 104 -6.10 19.68 3.96
CA SER A 104 -6.36 20.94 4.69
C SER A 104 -7.88 21.15 4.86
N VAL A 105 -8.28 21.86 5.91
CA VAL A 105 -9.69 22.17 6.19
C VAL A 105 -10.38 22.80 4.98
N ARG A 106 -9.70 23.67 4.24
CA ARG A 106 -10.22 24.27 3.00
C ARG A 106 -10.52 23.22 1.92
N LYS A 107 -9.62 22.24 1.73
CA LYS A 107 -9.85 21.15 0.78
C LYS A 107 -10.94 20.20 1.26
N GLN A 108 -11.02 19.90 2.56
CA GLN A 108 -12.10 19.09 3.14
C GLN A 108 -13.47 19.72 2.90
N ASN A 109 -13.59 21.03 3.09
CA ASN A 109 -14.84 21.75 2.80
C ASN A 109 -15.16 21.72 1.29
N ALA A 110 -14.17 21.90 0.41
CA ALA A 110 -14.36 21.82 -1.03
C ALA A 110 -14.85 20.42 -1.49
N VAL A 111 -14.34 19.35 -0.88
CA VAL A 111 -14.84 17.98 -1.10
C VAL A 111 -16.30 17.86 -0.67
N GLY A 112 -16.68 18.41 0.48
CA GLY A 112 -18.07 18.46 0.95
C GLY A 112 -18.98 19.20 -0.03
N ASP A 113 -18.55 20.37 -0.51
CA ASP A 113 -19.30 21.15 -1.50
C ASP A 113 -19.49 20.42 -2.82
N SER A 114 -18.43 19.78 -3.33
CA SER A 114 -18.48 18.96 -4.54
C SER A 114 -19.41 17.77 -4.39
N PHE A 115 -19.40 17.11 -3.23
CA PHE A 115 -20.31 16.01 -2.90
C PHE A 115 -21.77 16.49 -2.79
N GLY A 116 -22.00 17.65 -2.19
CA GLY A 116 -23.32 18.29 -2.18
C GLY A 116 -23.83 18.58 -3.61
N GLY A 117 -22.96 19.08 -4.49
CA GLY A 117 -23.24 19.25 -5.91
C GLY A 117 -23.62 17.95 -6.61
N LEU A 118 -22.93 16.85 -6.27
CA LEU A 118 -23.24 15.50 -6.77
C LEU A 118 -24.63 15.07 -6.32
N LEU A 119 -24.98 15.19 -5.02
CA LEU A 119 -26.29 14.83 -4.50
C LEU A 119 -27.45 15.59 -5.16
N ASN A 120 -27.24 16.85 -5.51
CA ASN A 120 -28.26 17.67 -6.18
C ASN A 120 -28.61 17.17 -7.59
N VAL A 121 -27.69 16.47 -8.25
CA VAL A 121 -27.86 15.97 -9.63
C VAL A 121 -28.47 14.56 -9.64
N ILE A 122 -28.33 13.80 -8.57
CA ILE A 122 -28.84 12.42 -8.51
C ILE A 122 -30.39 12.41 -8.54
N PRO A 123 -31.02 11.82 -9.60
CA PRO A 123 -32.47 11.79 -9.73
C PRO A 123 -33.10 10.64 -8.93
N TYR A 124 -32.31 9.78 -8.35
CA TYR A 124 -32.72 8.50 -7.77
C TYR A 124 -32.59 8.49 -6.25
N ARG A 125 -33.19 7.47 -5.61
CA ARG A 125 -32.81 7.05 -4.26
C ARG A 125 -31.42 6.48 -4.32
N VAL A 126 -30.58 6.83 -3.32
CA VAL A 126 -29.21 6.35 -3.19
C VAL A 126 -29.02 5.73 -1.82
N GLN A 127 -28.37 4.58 -1.80
CA GLN A 127 -27.81 3.99 -0.60
C GLN A 127 -26.28 4.10 -0.69
N LEU A 128 -25.65 4.76 0.29
CA LEU A 128 -24.21 4.79 0.46
C LEU A 128 -23.87 3.72 1.49
N LYS A 129 -23.09 2.73 1.10
CA LYS A 129 -22.73 1.62 1.99
C LYS A 129 -21.23 1.63 2.27
N CYS A 130 -20.86 1.64 3.54
CA CYS A 130 -19.54 1.32 4.01
C CYS A 130 -19.57 -0.10 4.56
N PHE A 131 -18.82 -0.99 3.95
CA PHE A 131 -18.72 -2.39 4.28
C PHE A 131 -17.34 -2.71 4.82
N SER A 132 -17.26 -3.25 6.04
CA SER A 132 -16.02 -3.64 6.70
C SER A 132 -15.74 -5.13 6.55
N ARG A 133 -14.52 -5.51 6.21
CA ARG A 133 -14.06 -6.91 6.17
C ARG A 133 -12.65 -7.01 6.73
N LYS A 134 -12.20 -8.23 7.02
CA LYS A 134 -10.80 -8.48 7.36
C LYS A 134 -9.92 -8.21 6.14
N GLY A 135 -8.70 -7.71 6.40
CA GLY A 135 -7.72 -7.45 5.34
C GLY A 135 -7.33 -8.74 4.64
N ASP A 136 -7.35 -8.72 3.30
CA ASP A 136 -6.86 -9.82 2.49
C ASP A 136 -5.34 -9.74 2.37
N VAL A 137 -4.64 -10.75 2.82
CA VAL A 137 -3.16 -10.84 2.82
C VAL A 137 -2.66 -12.14 2.18
N GLU A 138 -3.55 -12.94 1.57
CA GLU A 138 -3.18 -14.26 1.05
C GLU A 138 -2.17 -14.17 -0.09
N GLU A 139 -2.27 -13.19 -0.98
CA GLU A 139 -1.30 -12.99 -2.06
C GLU A 139 0.09 -12.65 -1.51
N LEU A 140 0.16 -11.77 -0.51
CA LEU A 140 1.40 -11.42 0.19
C LEU A 140 2.02 -12.64 0.89
N ILE A 141 1.17 -13.45 1.54
CA ILE A 141 1.59 -14.70 2.18
C ILE A 141 2.11 -15.71 1.16
N ALA A 142 1.45 -15.85 0.01
CA ALA A 142 1.86 -16.77 -1.05
C ALA A 142 3.25 -16.42 -1.60
N ILE A 143 3.51 -15.15 -1.93
CA ILE A 143 4.81 -14.65 -2.38
C ILE A 143 5.89 -14.91 -1.34
N MET A 144 5.61 -14.63 -0.07
CA MET A 144 6.58 -14.86 0.99
C MET A 144 6.89 -16.35 1.17
N ARG A 145 5.90 -17.24 1.02
CA ARG A 145 6.12 -18.71 1.04
C ARG A 145 6.99 -19.17 -0.13
N GLU A 146 6.78 -18.61 -1.32
CA GLU A 146 7.60 -18.89 -2.48
C GLU A 146 9.07 -18.50 -2.24
N ASN A 147 9.30 -17.28 -1.76
CA ASN A 147 10.64 -16.80 -1.40
C ASN A 147 11.28 -17.65 -0.30
N MET A 148 10.50 -18.08 0.69
CA MET A 148 10.98 -18.92 1.79
C MET A 148 11.40 -20.32 1.30
N ALA A 149 10.77 -20.87 0.26
CA ALA A 149 11.12 -22.16 -0.31
C ALA A 149 12.54 -22.17 -0.93
N GLY A 150 13.00 -21.02 -1.47
CA GLY A 150 14.34 -20.82 -2.02
C GLY A 150 15.40 -20.37 -1.00
N GLU A 151 15.01 -20.02 0.23
CA GLU A 151 15.92 -19.47 1.24
C GLU A 151 16.78 -20.57 1.89
N THR A 152 18.09 -20.41 1.88
CA THR A 152 19.06 -21.34 2.46
C THR A 152 19.51 -20.94 3.87
N ASN A 153 19.37 -19.67 4.23
CA ASN A 153 19.78 -19.17 5.54
C ASN A 153 18.69 -19.45 6.58
N GLU A 154 19.03 -20.21 7.63
CA GLU A 154 18.09 -20.58 8.70
C GLU A 154 17.54 -19.36 9.49
N THR A 155 18.36 -18.33 9.71
CA THR A 155 17.92 -17.12 10.40
C THR A 155 16.92 -16.35 9.54
N CYS A 156 17.19 -16.20 8.24
CA CYS A 156 16.27 -15.55 7.31
C CYS A 156 14.96 -16.33 7.19
N ARG A 157 15.00 -17.66 7.09
CA ARG A 157 13.82 -18.52 7.09
C ARG A 157 12.99 -18.35 8.36
N ALA A 158 13.64 -18.36 9.51
CA ALA A 158 12.96 -18.14 10.79
C ALA A 158 12.37 -16.73 10.92
N MET A 159 13.00 -15.73 10.31
CA MET A 159 12.45 -14.37 10.24
C MET A 159 11.26 -14.30 9.29
N GLN A 160 11.30 -14.97 8.14
CA GLN A 160 10.17 -15.06 7.21
C GLN A 160 8.95 -15.71 7.88
N GLU A 161 9.14 -16.78 8.65
CA GLU A 161 8.05 -17.41 9.41
C GLU A 161 7.44 -16.46 10.46
N ASP A 162 8.29 -15.73 11.18
CA ASP A 162 7.85 -14.77 12.20
C ASP A 162 7.15 -13.55 11.56
N TYR A 163 7.65 -13.10 10.42
CA TYR A 163 7.04 -12.03 9.62
C TYR A 163 5.69 -12.47 9.05
N LEU A 164 5.57 -13.69 8.53
CA LEU A 164 4.28 -14.26 8.11
C LEU A 164 3.27 -14.32 9.25
N ARG A 165 3.73 -14.66 10.48
CA ARG A 165 2.88 -14.63 11.67
C ARG A 165 2.44 -13.21 11.98
N LEU A 166 3.36 -12.23 11.97
CA LEU A 166 3.03 -10.82 12.16
C LEU A 166 1.97 -10.33 11.17
N ILE A 167 2.12 -10.65 9.88
CA ILE A 167 1.16 -10.28 8.84
C ILE A 167 -0.23 -10.85 9.15
N ARG A 168 -0.32 -12.16 9.45
CA ARG A 168 -1.58 -12.81 9.79
C ARG A 168 -2.21 -12.24 11.04
N ASP A 169 -1.43 -12.12 12.11
CA ASP A 169 -1.92 -11.60 13.38
C ASP A 169 -2.41 -10.15 13.22
N THR A 170 -1.68 -9.33 12.45
CA THR A 170 -2.09 -7.96 12.17
C THR A 170 -3.36 -7.92 11.33
N ALA A 171 -3.45 -8.74 10.28
CA ALA A 171 -4.63 -8.81 9.43
C ALA A 171 -5.87 -9.32 10.17
N HIS A 172 -5.69 -10.29 11.07
CA HIS A 172 -6.81 -10.89 11.82
C HIS A 172 -7.24 -10.08 13.04
N THR A 173 -6.32 -9.33 13.69
CA THR A 173 -6.64 -8.64 14.95
C THR A 173 -6.89 -7.15 14.79
N VAL A 174 -6.26 -6.52 13.81
CA VAL A 174 -6.24 -5.05 13.66
C VAL A 174 -6.57 -4.63 12.23
N GLY A 175 -6.23 -5.44 11.24
CA GLY A 175 -6.36 -5.11 9.82
C GLY A 175 -7.81 -5.13 9.35
N VAL A 176 -8.47 -3.98 9.32
CA VAL A 176 -9.84 -3.83 8.77
C VAL A 176 -9.75 -3.19 7.39
N LYS A 177 -10.29 -3.87 6.39
CA LYS A 177 -10.48 -3.32 5.04
C LYS A 177 -11.90 -2.77 4.91
N ARG A 178 -12.02 -1.57 4.38
CA ARG A 178 -13.31 -0.92 4.15
C ARG A 178 -13.57 -0.71 2.67
N ARG A 179 -14.70 -1.20 2.21
CA ARG A 179 -15.17 -1.01 0.84
C ARG A 179 -16.37 -0.07 0.86
N PHE A 180 -16.41 0.82 -0.11
CA PHE A 180 -17.45 1.84 -0.21
C PHE A 180 -18.23 1.66 -1.50
N PHE A 181 -19.54 1.64 -1.37
CA PHE A 181 -20.44 1.45 -2.49
C PHE A 181 -21.49 2.54 -2.55
N ILE A 182 -21.80 2.97 -3.77
CA ILE A 182 -22.96 3.78 -4.10
C ILE A 182 -23.94 2.88 -4.85
N ILE A 183 -25.11 2.66 -4.28
CA ILE A 183 -26.17 1.86 -4.89
C ILE A 183 -27.28 2.82 -5.31
N MET A 184 -27.72 2.72 -6.58
CA MET A 184 -28.75 3.56 -7.16
C MET A 184 -29.91 2.72 -7.65
N GLU A 185 -31.13 3.15 -7.34
CA GLU A 185 -32.38 2.53 -7.81
C GLU A 185 -32.97 3.33 -8.97
N HIS A 186 -33.13 2.72 -10.14
CA HIS A 186 -33.91 3.32 -11.21
C HIS A 186 -35.41 3.20 -10.90
N LYS A 187 -36.06 4.34 -10.74
CA LYS A 187 -37.53 4.41 -10.63
C LYS A 187 -38.12 4.64 -12.00
N ASP A 188 -38.62 3.61 -12.59
CA ASP A 188 -39.63 3.81 -13.61
C ASP A 188 -40.92 4.28 -12.90
N SER A 189 -41.19 5.57 -13.01
CA SER A 189 -42.45 6.17 -12.55
C SER A 189 -43.65 5.69 -13.39
N ALA A 190 -43.43 4.87 -14.38
CA ALA A 190 -44.38 4.26 -15.26
C ALA A 190 -43.95 2.82 -15.61
N MET A 191 -44.30 1.86 -14.77
CA MET A 191 -44.71 0.56 -15.33
C MET A 191 -46.04 0.72 -16.08
N ALA A 192 -46.17 1.81 -16.86
CA ALA A 192 -47.13 1.91 -17.90
C ALA A 192 -46.45 1.38 -19.16
N ASP A 193 -46.68 0.10 -19.47
CA ASP A 193 -46.53 -0.51 -20.79
C ASP A 193 -45.37 0.02 -21.66
N GLY A 194 -44.16 -0.57 -21.54
CA GLY A 194 -43.24 -0.56 -22.66
C GLY A 194 -41.82 -0.01 -22.50
N THR A 195 -41.33 0.30 -21.30
CA THR A 195 -39.89 0.56 -21.16
C THR A 195 -39.07 -0.71 -21.40
N ASN A 196 -38.18 -0.66 -22.39
CA ASN A 196 -37.31 -1.77 -22.71
C ASN A 196 -36.22 -1.88 -21.62
N PHE A 197 -35.92 -3.08 -21.14
CA PHE A 197 -34.84 -3.33 -20.19
C PHE A 197 -33.50 -2.71 -20.67
N ASP A 198 -33.21 -2.80 -21.97
CA ASP A 198 -32.02 -2.23 -22.58
C ASP A 198 -31.92 -0.69 -22.35
N ASP A 199 -33.06 0.02 -22.40
CA ASP A 199 -33.11 1.47 -22.15
C ASP A 199 -32.83 1.80 -20.66
N THR A 200 -33.32 0.97 -19.74
CA THR A 200 -33.06 1.11 -18.31
C THR A 200 -31.57 0.90 -18.01
N VAL A 201 -30.96 -0.13 -18.58
CA VAL A 201 -29.52 -0.41 -18.46
C VAL A 201 -28.69 0.75 -19.03
N ALA A 202 -29.04 1.26 -20.22
CA ALA A 202 -28.35 2.39 -20.84
C ALA A 202 -28.44 3.66 -19.99
N ASN A 203 -29.60 3.95 -19.42
CA ASN A 203 -29.81 5.08 -18.51
C ASN A 203 -28.97 4.96 -17.24
N LEU A 204 -28.97 3.78 -16.57
CA LEU A 204 -28.16 3.54 -15.38
C LEU A 204 -26.66 3.64 -15.65
N ASN A 205 -26.18 3.10 -16.79
CA ASN A 205 -24.78 3.17 -17.18
C ASN A 205 -24.36 4.60 -17.53
N SER A 206 -25.19 5.35 -18.24
CA SER A 206 -24.93 6.77 -18.54
C SER A 206 -24.81 7.58 -17.25
N PHE A 207 -25.68 7.31 -16.28
CA PHE A 207 -25.67 7.98 -15.00
C PHE A 207 -24.46 7.59 -14.15
N ALA A 208 -24.07 6.31 -14.16
CA ALA A 208 -22.85 5.82 -13.50
C ALA A 208 -21.60 6.51 -14.05
N ALA A 209 -21.51 6.72 -15.37
CA ALA A 209 -20.41 7.45 -16.00
C ALA A 209 -20.34 8.91 -15.54
N MET A 210 -21.49 9.58 -15.41
CA MET A 210 -21.55 10.94 -14.86
C MET A 210 -21.10 10.98 -13.39
N LEU A 211 -21.55 10.03 -12.57
CA LEU A 211 -21.13 9.93 -11.17
C LEU A 211 -19.61 9.71 -11.03
N ARG A 212 -19.01 8.89 -11.88
CA ARG A 212 -17.55 8.70 -11.90
C ARG A 212 -16.81 10.01 -12.09
N SER A 213 -17.23 10.83 -13.06
CA SER A 213 -16.63 12.15 -13.30
C SER A 213 -16.75 13.05 -12.07
N ARG A 214 -17.91 13.08 -11.41
CA ARG A 214 -18.15 13.90 -10.21
C ARG A 214 -17.39 13.40 -8.98
N LEU A 215 -17.25 12.08 -8.83
CA LEU A 215 -16.45 11.50 -7.75
C LEU A 215 -14.96 11.80 -7.89
N LEU A 216 -14.46 11.85 -9.13
CA LEU A 216 -13.09 12.33 -9.42
C LEU A 216 -12.90 13.79 -9.00
N GLU A 217 -13.90 14.67 -9.21
CA GLU A 217 -13.86 16.05 -8.70
C GLU A 217 -13.78 16.11 -7.17
N CYS A 218 -14.36 15.12 -6.48
CA CYS A 218 -14.20 14.94 -5.03
C CYS A 218 -12.86 14.29 -4.65
N GLY A 219 -11.99 13.95 -5.60
CA GLY A 219 -10.71 13.28 -5.37
C GLY A 219 -10.79 11.77 -5.15
N ASN A 220 -11.96 11.14 -5.33
CA ASN A 220 -12.14 9.70 -5.20
C ASN A 220 -11.94 8.99 -6.53
N THR A 221 -11.48 7.74 -6.48
CA THR A 221 -11.38 6.87 -7.65
C THR A 221 -12.55 5.87 -7.66
N VAL A 222 -13.03 5.48 -8.84
CA VAL A 222 -14.08 4.46 -9.00
C VAL A 222 -13.47 3.23 -9.65
N LEU A 223 -13.75 2.06 -9.06
CA LEU A 223 -13.31 0.77 -9.59
C LEU A 223 -14.31 0.24 -10.64
N ASP A 224 -13.81 -0.59 -11.55
CA ASP A 224 -14.62 -1.21 -12.61
C ASP A 224 -15.34 -2.50 -12.15
N THR A 225 -15.22 -2.87 -10.86
CA THR A 225 -15.87 -4.05 -10.27
C THR A 225 -17.40 -4.04 -10.45
N GLY A 226 -18.03 -2.88 -10.39
CA GLY A 226 -19.45 -2.69 -10.63
C GLY A 226 -19.90 -2.72 -12.11
N ASP A 227 -18.99 -2.94 -13.07
CA ASP A 227 -19.28 -2.88 -14.50
C ASP A 227 -19.38 -4.24 -15.19
N THR A 228 -19.13 -5.31 -14.42
CA THR A 228 -19.24 -6.70 -14.91
C THR A 228 -20.19 -7.49 -14.04
N ASP A 229 -20.90 -8.46 -14.63
CA ASP A 229 -21.79 -9.37 -13.88
C ASP A 229 -21.02 -10.14 -12.82
N GLU A 230 -19.80 -10.59 -13.14
CA GLU A 230 -18.92 -11.29 -12.19
C GLU A 230 -18.55 -10.41 -10.99
N GLY A 231 -18.15 -9.15 -11.25
CA GLY A 231 -17.80 -8.21 -10.20
C GLY A 231 -18.97 -7.86 -9.27
N VAL A 232 -20.16 -7.65 -9.85
CA VAL A 232 -21.39 -7.39 -9.05
C VAL A 232 -21.75 -8.61 -8.21
N ASN A 233 -21.69 -9.82 -8.79
CA ASN A 233 -21.96 -11.06 -8.06
C ASN A 233 -20.92 -11.30 -6.95
N SER A 234 -19.65 -10.96 -7.19
CA SER A 234 -18.59 -11.02 -6.17
C SER A 234 -18.89 -10.08 -4.99
N ILE A 235 -19.34 -8.86 -5.25
CA ILE A 235 -19.72 -7.89 -4.22
C ILE A 235 -20.90 -8.42 -3.40
N LEU A 236 -21.94 -8.94 -4.08
CA LEU A 236 -23.12 -9.50 -3.41
C LEU A 236 -22.75 -10.74 -2.58
N TYR A 237 -21.92 -11.62 -3.12
CA TYR A 237 -21.43 -12.81 -2.41
C TYR A 237 -20.68 -12.42 -1.12
N GLU A 238 -19.75 -11.46 -1.18
CA GLU A 238 -18.99 -11.01 -0.02
C GLU A 238 -19.87 -10.41 1.08
N ILE A 239 -20.93 -9.68 0.71
CA ILE A 239 -21.85 -9.06 1.67
C ILE A 239 -22.76 -10.12 2.31
N LEU A 240 -23.27 -11.07 1.54
CA LEU A 240 -24.21 -12.10 2.01
C LEU A 240 -23.50 -13.26 2.71
N ASN A 241 -22.32 -13.69 2.23
CA ASN A 241 -21.53 -14.80 2.74
C ASN A 241 -20.26 -14.32 3.44
N ARG A 242 -20.40 -13.41 4.40
CA ARG A 242 -19.26 -12.70 5.05
C ARG A 242 -18.20 -13.66 5.61
N ARG A 243 -18.61 -14.80 6.20
CA ARG A 243 -17.68 -15.78 6.75
C ARG A 243 -17.01 -16.63 5.67
N LEU A 244 -17.78 -17.12 4.71
CA LEU A 244 -17.24 -17.95 3.64
C LEU A 244 -16.30 -17.18 2.73
N SER A 245 -16.61 -15.91 2.44
CA SER A 245 -15.79 -15.03 1.62
C SER A 245 -14.42 -14.65 2.24
N GLU A 246 -14.22 -14.92 3.55
CA GLU A 246 -12.92 -14.77 4.20
C GLU A 246 -11.91 -15.85 3.77
N THR A 247 -12.40 -17.02 3.32
CA THR A 247 -11.57 -18.18 2.97
C THR A 247 -11.70 -18.63 1.52
N THR A 248 -12.82 -18.33 0.88
CA THR A 248 -13.14 -18.79 -0.48
C THR A 248 -13.51 -17.60 -1.36
N LEU A 249 -12.74 -17.36 -2.41
CA LEU A 249 -13.05 -16.32 -3.38
C LEU A 249 -14.33 -16.66 -4.16
N PHE A 250 -15.06 -15.65 -4.61
CA PHE A 250 -16.27 -15.82 -5.40
C PHE A 250 -16.06 -16.73 -6.63
N ARG A 251 -14.92 -16.60 -7.30
CA ARG A 251 -14.59 -17.41 -8.49
C ARG A 251 -14.53 -18.92 -8.17
N ASP A 252 -13.84 -19.26 -7.07
CA ASP A 252 -13.68 -20.66 -6.64
C ASP A 252 -15.01 -21.25 -6.19
N HIS A 253 -15.82 -20.46 -5.48
CA HIS A 253 -17.17 -20.83 -5.08
C HIS A 253 -18.09 -21.02 -6.29
N ALA A 254 -18.03 -20.14 -7.28
CA ALA A 254 -18.80 -20.25 -8.49
C ALA A 254 -18.43 -21.49 -9.31
N GLU A 255 -17.15 -21.84 -9.39
CA GLU A 255 -16.68 -23.08 -10.02
C GLU A 255 -17.22 -24.32 -9.27
N GLU A 256 -17.26 -24.31 -7.95
CA GLU A 256 -17.83 -25.39 -7.14
C GLU A 256 -19.34 -25.56 -7.38
N VAL A 257 -20.10 -24.45 -7.40
CA VAL A 257 -21.54 -24.46 -7.70
C VAL A 257 -21.80 -25.00 -9.10
N PHE A 258 -21.03 -24.60 -10.10
CA PHE A 258 -21.13 -25.10 -11.46
C PHE A 258 -20.84 -26.62 -11.54
N ASN A 259 -19.78 -27.08 -10.89
CA ASN A 259 -19.42 -28.50 -10.89
C ASN A 259 -20.50 -29.36 -10.22
N ASN A 260 -21.08 -28.91 -9.11
CA ASN A 260 -22.16 -29.58 -8.44
C ASN A 260 -23.42 -29.67 -9.33
N TYR A 261 -23.75 -28.60 -10.02
CA TYR A 261 -24.89 -28.55 -10.94
C TYR A 261 -24.70 -29.47 -12.15
N GLU A 262 -23.48 -29.53 -12.73
CA GLU A 262 -23.17 -30.49 -13.80
C GLU A 262 -23.32 -31.98 -13.32
N LEU A 263 -22.83 -32.28 -12.12
CA LEU A 263 -22.95 -33.60 -11.50
C LEU A 263 -24.41 -34.01 -11.26
N GLU A 264 -25.22 -33.07 -10.76
CA GLU A 264 -26.67 -33.34 -10.58
C GLU A 264 -27.40 -33.51 -11.91
N SER A 265 -27.07 -32.71 -12.92
CA SER A 265 -27.61 -32.82 -14.26
C SER A 265 -27.22 -34.12 -14.95
N MET A 266 -26.00 -34.64 -14.72
CA MET A 266 -25.57 -35.96 -15.21
C MET A 266 -26.32 -37.08 -14.52
N LYS A 267 -26.49 -37.05 -13.19
CA LYS A 267 -27.26 -38.03 -12.44
C LYS A 267 -28.77 -38.08 -12.85
N ALA A 268 -29.35 -36.89 -13.09
CA ALA A 268 -30.73 -36.80 -13.58
C ALA A 268 -30.87 -37.40 -14.98
N ALA A 269 -29.89 -37.18 -15.89
CA ALA A 269 -29.87 -37.79 -17.21
C ALA A 269 -29.69 -39.32 -17.17
N GLU A 270 -28.90 -39.86 -16.25
CA GLU A 270 -28.74 -41.29 -16.00
C GLU A 270 -30.04 -41.91 -15.49
N ASN A 271 -30.86 -41.18 -14.74
CA ASN A 271 -32.15 -41.63 -14.24
C ASN A 271 -33.31 -41.45 -15.26
N GLY A 272 -33.04 -40.96 -16.47
CA GLY A 272 -34.01 -40.81 -17.53
C GLY A 272 -34.87 -39.54 -17.39
N GLU A 273 -34.50 -38.59 -16.56
CA GLU A 273 -35.12 -37.28 -16.43
C GLU A 273 -34.59 -36.33 -17.50
N GLU A 274 -35.43 -35.40 -17.99
CA GLU A 274 -34.96 -34.38 -18.95
C GLU A 274 -33.81 -33.56 -18.39
N LYS A 275 -32.74 -33.46 -19.15
CA LYS A 275 -31.57 -32.66 -18.83
C LYS A 275 -31.98 -31.22 -18.49
N LYS A 276 -31.85 -30.80 -17.25
CA LYS A 276 -32.07 -29.41 -16.84
C LYS A 276 -30.98 -28.49 -17.47
N THR A 277 -31.21 -28.04 -18.68
CA THR A 277 -30.44 -26.96 -19.31
C THR A 277 -30.91 -25.61 -18.77
N ALA A 278 -31.00 -25.44 -17.46
CA ALA A 278 -31.36 -24.16 -16.86
C ALA A 278 -30.11 -23.30 -16.70
N LEU A 279 -30.21 -22.04 -17.07
CA LEU A 279 -29.22 -21.04 -16.70
C LEU A 279 -29.24 -20.90 -15.17
N ILE A 280 -28.09 -20.97 -14.54
CA ILE A 280 -27.97 -20.76 -13.10
C ILE A 280 -28.17 -19.25 -12.87
N ALA A 281 -29.14 -18.87 -12.05
CA ALA A 281 -29.42 -17.49 -11.72
C ALA A 281 -28.41 -16.96 -10.67
N ALA A 282 -28.23 -15.66 -10.58
CA ALA A 282 -27.28 -15.03 -9.65
C ALA A 282 -27.54 -15.42 -8.18
N ASN A 283 -28.82 -15.59 -7.80
CA ASN A 283 -29.19 -15.97 -6.44
C ASN A 283 -28.67 -17.37 -6.00
N GLU A 284 -28.39 -18.27 -6.93
CA GLU A 284 -27.77 -19.57 -6.65
C GLU A 284 -26.30 -19.46 -6.21
N PHE A 285 -25.60 -18.42 -6.69
CA PHE A 285 -24.20 -18.19 -6.37
C PHE A 285 -23.99 -17.36 -5.10
N ILE A 286 -24.95 -16.48 -4.79
CA ILE A 286 -24.78 -15.49 -3.72
C ILE A 286 -25.53 -15.85 -2.43
N ALA A 287 -26.47 -16.82 -2.47
CA ALA A 287 -27.28 -17.16 -1.31
C ALA A 287 -26.42 -17.80 -0.21
N PRO A 288 -26.59 -17.39 1.05
CA PRO A 288 -25.96 -18.06 2.19
C PRO A 288 -26.61 -19.43 2.42
N GLN A 289 -25.88 -20.32 3.11
CA GLN A 289 -26.35 -21.69 3.34
C GLN A 289 -27.56 -21.73 4.28
N TRP A 290 -27.58 -20.88 5.31
CA TRP A 290 -28.71 -20.80 6.22
C TRP A 290 -28.81 -19.43 6.91
N MET A 291 -30.03 -19.07 7.35
CA MET A 291 -30.36 -17.85 8.05
C MET A 291 -31.31 -18.14 9.23
N ASP A 292 -31.09 -17.47 10.36
CA ASP A 292 -31.95 -17.54 11.54
C ASP A 292 -32.31 -16.14 12.03
N PHE A 293 -33.62 -15.80 11.96
CA PHE A 293 -34.20 -14.54 12.40
C PHE A 293 -35.08 -14.67 13.65
N MET A 294 -35.02 -15.80 14.34
CA MET A 294 -35.92 -16.09 15.48
C MET A 294 -35.59 -15.29 16.74
N HIS A 295 -34.43 -14.65 16.81
CA HIS A 295 -34.01 -13.92 17.99
C HIS A 295 -34.46 -12.46 17.95
N ALA A 296 -34.81 -11.89 19.14
CA ALA A 296 -35.32 -10.54 19.25
C ALA A 296 -34.25 -9.45 19.02
N HIS A 297 -32.99 -9.72 19.37
CA HIS A 297 -31.92 -8.74 19.40
C HIS A 297 -30.89 -8.93 18.28
N TYR A 298 -30.75 -10.13 17.74
CA TYR A 298 -29.77 -10.47 16.72
C TYR A 298 -30.34 -11.49 15.74
N CYS A 299 -29.71 -11.65 14.60
CA CYS A 299 -29.91 -12.77 13.70
C CYS A 299 -28.58 -13.47 13.43
N VAL A 300 -28.66 -14.68 12.85
CA VAL A 300 -27.47 -15.45 12.50
C VAL A 300 -27.55 -15.83 11.03
N VAL A 301 -26.48 -15.61 10.29
CA VAL A 301 -26.32 -16.01 8.90
C VAL A 301 -24.99 -16.72 8.76
N ASP A 302 -24.99 -17.98 8.32
CA ASP A 302 -23.81 -18.82 8.16
C ASP A 302 -22.83 -18.77 9.37
N ASN A 303 -23.39 -18.94 10.58
CA ASN A 303 -22.63 -18.89 11.84
C ASN A 303 -21.96 -17.53 12.16
N LYS A 304 -22.39 -16.44 11.51
CA LYS A 304 -22.02 -15.08 11.90
C LYS A 304 -23.23 -14.37 12.52
N PHE A 305 -23.00 -13.70 13.62
CA PHE A 305 -24.03 -13.01 14.40
C PHE A 305 -24.15 -11.56 13.94
N TYR A 306 -25.38 -11.03 13.80
CA TYR A 306 -25.65 -9.68 13.35
C TYR A 306 -26.64 -8.98 14.28
N ALA A 307 -26.36 -7.73 14.62
CA ALA A 307 -27.29 -6.85 15.30
C ALA A 307 -27.40 -5.52 14.56
N PHE A 308 -28.57 -4.90 14.58
CA PHE A 308 -28.85 -3.72 13.79
C PHE A 308 -29.31 -2.55 14.66
N TYR A 309 -28.80 -1.37 14.33
CA TYR A 309 -29.11 -0.12 14.97
C TYR A 309 -29.45 0.94 13.92
N TYR A 310 -30.40 1.79 14.23
CA TYR A 310 -30.66 2.99 13.42
C TYR A 310 -30.35 4.24 14.23
N LEU A 311 -29.96 5.30 13.56
CA LEU A 311 -29.84 6.61 14.16
C LEU A 311 -31.25 7.20 14.30
N ASP A 312 -31.65 7.52 15.55
CA ASP A 312 -32.97 8.10 15.82
C ASP A 312 -33.14 9.43 15.08
N ALA A 313 -34.37 9.78 14.65
CA ALA A 313 -34.66 11.03 13.97
C ALA A 313 -34.16 12.29 14.73
N ASP A 314 -34.18 12.24 16.07
CA ASP A 314 -33.63 13.29 16.94
C ASP A 314 -32.20 13.00 17.43
N GLY A 315 -31.51 12.02 16.83
CA GLY A 315 -30.22 11.50 17.27
C GLY A 315 -29.00 12.07 16.58
N TYR A 316 -29.16 13.04 15.70
CA TYR A 316 -28.07 13.66 14.95
C TYR A 316 -27.29 14.68 15.79
N PRO A 317 -25.98 14.93 15.47
CA PRO A 317 -25.17 15.90 16.20
C PRO A 317 -25.78 17.31 16.14
N GLN A 318 -25.68 18.01 17.26
CA GLN A 318 -26.18 19.39 17.38
C GLN A 318 -25.05 20.30 17.91
N PRO A 319 -24.98 21.60 17.54
CA PRO A 319 -25.98 22.38 16.78
C PRO A 319 -25.88 22.24 15.26
N ALA A 320 -24.77 21.65 14.74
CA ALA A 320 -24.57 21.50 13.32
C ALA A 320 -23.78 20.22 13.02
N VAL A 321 -24.03 19.62 11.87
CA VAL A 321 -23.21 18.56 11.30
C VAL A 321 -22.11 19.16 10.42
N VAL A 322 -20.88 18.75 10.61
CA VAL A 322 -19.70 19.17 9.82
C VAL A 322 -19.21 18.03 8.97
N THR A 323 -18.63 18.32 7.82
CA THR A 323 -18.01 17.30 6.96
C THR A 323 -16.98 16.51 7.75
N GLY A 324 -17.01 15.19 7.64
CA GLY A 324 -16.11 14.29 8.38
C GLY A 324 -16.68 13.70 9.68
N TRP A 325 -17.86 14.13 10.18
CA TRP A 325 -18.44 13.55 11.40
C TRP A 325 -18.78 12.06 11.26
N MET A 326 -19.00 11.58 10.04
CA MET A 326 -19.22 10.17 9.74
C MET A 326 -17.99 9.29 10.03
N ASN A 327 -16.81 9.89 10.20
CA ASN A 327 -15.57 9.18 10.55
C ASN A 327 -15.73 8.30 11.80
N PHE A 328 -16.57 8.72 12.74
CA PHE A 328 -16.89 7.93 13.90
C PHE A 328 -17.46 6.55 13.57
N PHE A 329 -18.40 6.47 12.63
CA PHE A 329 -19.00 5.20 12.24
C PHE A 329 -18.11 4.42 11.28
N VAL A 330 -17.55 5.10 10.29
CA VAL A 330 -16.76 4.49 9.21
C VAL A 330 -15.48 3.83 9.76
N ASN A 331 -14.79 4.46 10.71
CA ASN A 331 -13.54 3.97 11.28
C ASN A 331 -13.68 3.34 12.68
N PHE A 332 -14.90 2.92 13.07
CA PHE A 332 -15.17 2.48 14.43
C PHE A 332 -14.45 1.17 14.79
N ALA A 333 -14.81 0.06 14.16
CA ALA A 333 -14.26 -1.26 14.44
C ALA A 333 -14.50 -2.22 13.27
N GLU A 334 -13.87 -3.40 13.32
CA GLU A 334 -14.21 -4.51 12.44
C GLU A 334 -15.65 -4.97 12.70
N GLY A 335 -16.33 -5.36 11.62
CA GLY A 335 -17.71 -5.86 11.70
C GLY A 335 -18.76 -4.78 11.87
N VAL A 336 -18.38 -3.50 11.83
CA VAL A 336 -19.34 -2.39 11.84
C VAL A 336 -19.49 -1.83 10.43
N ASP A 337 -20.69 -1.99 9.86
CA ASP A 337 -21.05 -1.43 8.57
C ASP A 337 -22.03 -0.27 8.75
N VAL A 338 -22.04 0.61 7.76
CA VAL A 338 -22.93 1.77 7.77
C VAL A 338 -23.64 1.89 6.44
N ASP A 339 -24.95 1.99 6.50
CA ASP A 339 -25.80 2.23 5.34
C ASP A 339 -26.51 3.58 5.51
N ILE A 340 -26.28 4.49 4.56
CA ILE A 340 -26.89 5.82 4.53
C ILE A 340 -27.87 5.85 3.36
N PHE A 341 -29.15 6.01 3.66
CA PHE A 341 -30.19 6.14 2.65
C PHE A 341 -30.50 7.61 2.45
N ILE A 342 -30.41 8.07 1.21
CA ILE A 342 -30.65 9.45 0.82
C ILE A 342 -31.76 9.47 -0.22
N ASP A 343 -32.90 10.05 0.14
CA ASP A 343 -34.06 10.24 -0.74
C ASP A 343 -34.20 11.71 -1.07
N ARG A 344 -34.05 12.09 -2.33
CA ARG A 344 -34.39 13.43 -2.81
C ARG A 344 -35.91 13.58 -2.93
N VAL A 345 -36.47 14.56 -2.28
CA VAL A 345 -37.92 14.80 -2.30
C VAL A 345 -38.24 16.06 -3.10
N PRO A 346 -39.24 16.01 -4.04
CA PRO A 346 -39.65 17.20 -4.81
C PRO A 346 -40.02 18.36 -3.91
N GLN A 347 -39.37 19.49 -4.12
CA GLN A 347 -39.49 20.69 -3.24
C GLN A 347 -40.89 21.27 -3.14
N ASP A 348 -41.70 21.22 -4.22
CA ASP A 348 -43.05 21.80 -4.24
C ASP A 348 -43.94 21.26 -3.11
N LYS A 349 -43.97 19.94 -2.92
CA LYS A 349 -44.75 19.27 -1.88
C LYS A 349 -44.25 19.60 -0.48
N VAL A 350 -42.93 19.68 -0.32
CA VAL A 350 -42.30 19.95 0.98
C VAL A 350 -42.47 21.41 1.38
N ARG A 351 -42.27 22.34 0.46
CA ARG A 351 -42.41 23.78 0.67
C ARG A 351 -43.79 24.16 1.20
N GLU A 352 -44.85 23.63 0.62
CA GLU A 352 -46.20 23.85 1.10
C GLU A 352 -46.42 23.30 2.52
N LYS A 353 -45.91 22.09 2.80
CA LYS A 353 -46.03 21.45 4.13
C LYS A 353 -45.28 22.25 5.19
N ILE A 354 -44.04 22.67 4.88
CA ILE A 354 -43.23 23.50 5.80
C ILE A 354 -43.90 24.84 6.05
N ALA A 355 -44.37 25.54 5.00
CA ALA A 355 -45.06 26.82 5.12
C ALA A 355 -46.35 26.72 5.96
N ARG A 356 -47.11 25.62 5.83
CA ARG A 356 -48.30 25.33 6.63
C ARG A 356 -47.93 25.08 8.10
N ASN A 357 -46.92 24.24 8.36
CA ASN A 357 -46.47 23.96 9.72
C ASN A 357 -45.89 25.21 10.38
N GLN A 358 -45.18 26.06 9.63
CA GLN A 358 -44.62 27.28 10.15
C GLN A 358 -45.71 28.28 10.58
N ARG A 359 -46.76 28.46 9.77
CA ARG A 359 -47.94 29.28 10.15
C ARG A 359 -48.60 28.72 11.42
N PHE A 360 -48.79 27.44 11.51
CA PHE A 360 -49.35 26.78 12.68
C PHE A 360 -48.48 27.00 13.92
N ASN A 361 -47.17 26.81 13.81
CA ASN A 361 -46.22 27.00 14.91
C ASN A 361 -46.13 28.48 15.34
N MET A 362 -46.17 29.40 14.41
CA MET A 362 -46.25 30.86 14.72
C MET A 362 -47.50 31.22 15.48
N THR A 363 -48.67 30.68 15.10
CA THR A 363 -49.93 30.95 15.78
C THR A 363 -49.93 30.29 17.18
N LYS A 364 -49.40 29.06 17.31
CA LYS A 364 -49.32 28.36 18.58
C LYS A 364 -48.34 29.03 19.55
N ARG A 365 -47.25 29.65 19.07
CA ARG A 365 -46.30 30.42 19.85
C ARG A 365 -46.90 31.56 20.63
N GLN A 366 -47.95 32.19 20.10
CA GLN A 366 -48.64 33.30 20.76
C GLN A 366 -49.47 32.87 21.98
N ASN A 367 -49.76 31.55 22.12
CA ASN A 367 -50.67 30.99 23.11
C ASN A 367 -50.00 29.95 24.05
N THR A 368 -48.64 29.86 24.07
CA THR A 368 -47.94 28.82 24.82
C THR A 368 -47.18 29.35 26.02
N GLU A 369 -47.23 28.63 27.15
CA GLU A 369 -46.47 28.93 28.37
C GLU A 369 -44.96 28.68 28.21
N SER A 370 -44.14 29.25 29.12
CA SER A 370 -42.73 29.53 28.97
C SER A 370 -41.79 28.34 28.65
N THR A 371 -42.11 27.11 29.02
CA THR A 371 -41.24 25.92 28.80
C THR A 371 -41.25 25.43 27.36
N ASP A 372 -42.41 25.44 26.71
CA ASP A 372 -42.52 24.99 25.32
C ASP A 372 -42.17 26.09 24.28
N MET A 373 -41.93 27.30 24.79
CA MET A 373 -41.67 28.47 23.91
C MET A 373 -40.33 28.38 23.20
N TYR A 374 -39.31 27.82 23.86
CA TYR A 374 -37.98 27.62 23.27
C TYR A 374 -38.01 26.58 22.12
N ASP A 375 -38.69 25.46 22.35
CA ASP A 375 -38.84 24.41 21.31
C ASP A 375 -39.63 24.92 20.11
N MET A 376 -40.66 25.76 20.36
CA MET A 376 -41.44 26.37 19.30
C MET A 376 -40.64 27.40 18.51
N GLN A 377 -39.77 28.18 19.17
CA GLN A 377 -38.84 29.09 18.50
C GLN A 377 -37.86 28.34 17.57
N ASN A 378 -37.28 27.26 18.05
CA ASN A 378 -36.38 26.40 17.25
C ASN A 378 -37.09 25.82 16.04
N ARG A 379 -38.33 25.33 16.18
CA ARG A 379 -39.14 24.81 15.06
C ARG A 379 -39.44 25.89 14.01
N VAL A 380 -39.76 27.10 14.45
CA VAL A 380 -39.96 28.23 13.53
C VAL A 380 -38.68 28.64 12.84
N ALA A 381 -37.57 28.70 13.58
CA ALA A 381 -36.25 29.05 13.03
C ALA A 381 -35.80 27.99 11.99
N SER A 382 -35.94 26.70 12.32
CA SER A 382 -35.63 25.60 11.39
C SER A 382 -36.47 25.64 10.12
N GLY A 383 -37.79 25.91 10.24
CA GLY A 383 -38.66 26.04 9.07
C GLY A 383 -38.30 27.26 8.21
N THR A 384 -37.88 28.38 8.83
CA THR A 384 -37.39 29.58 8.11
C THR A 384 -36.09 29.27 7.35
N TYR A 385 -35.13 28.61 8.02
CA TYR A 385 -33.88 28.19 7.40
C TYR A 385 -34.12 27.31 6.16
N MET A 386 -35.01 26.29 6.28
CA MET A 386 -35.32 25.41 5.16
C MET A 386 -35.91 26.15 3.95
N LEU A 387 -36.84 27.10 4.21
CA LEU A 387 -37.44 27.89 3.13
C LEU A 387 -36.40 28.81 2.46
N GLN A 388 -35.51 29.42 3.24
CA GLN A 388 -34.39 30.22 2.71
C GLN A 388 -33.40 29.37 1.91
N ALA A 389 -33.01 28.20 2.41
CA ALA A 389 -32.12 27.29 1.74
C ALA A 389 -32.71 26.81 0.39
N MET A 390 -34.01 26.49 0.35
CA MET A 390 -34.72 26.17 -0.89
C MET A 390 -34.73 27.33 -1.89
N ALA A 391 -34.83 28.58 -1.37
CA ALA A 391 -34.77 29.78 -2.21
C ALA A 391 -33.35 30.00 -2.80
N SER A 392 -32.32 29.52 -2.09
CA SER A 392 -30.91 29.50 -2.55
C SER A 392 -30.54 28.28 -3.36
N GLN A 393 -31.48 27.58 -3.96
CA GLN A 393 -31.32 26.43 -4.82
C GLN A 393 -30.73 25.17 -4.13
N GLN A 394 -30.80 25.09 -2.80
CA GLN A 394 -30.50 23.84 -2.11
C GLN A 394 -31.69 22.87 -2.20
N GLU A 395 -31.37 21.59 -2.42
CA GLU A 395 -32.35 20.51 -2.48
C GLU A 395 -32.72 19.99 -1.10
N TYR A 396 -33.88 19.36 -0.98
CA TYR A 396 -34.37 18.76 0.25
C TYR A 396 -34.25 17.24 0.17
N PHE A 397 -33.62 16.68 1.20
CA PHE A 397 -33.37 15.24 1.33
C PHE A 397 -34.01 14.70 2.61
N GLU A 398 -34.55 13.49 2.53
CA GLU A 398 -34.84 12.62 3.65
C GLU A 398 -33.72 11.60 3.79
N VAL A 399 -33.07 11.56 4.95
CA VAL A 399 -31.91 10.73 5.22
C VAL A 399 -32.20 9.77 6.35
N SER A 400 -31.73 8.52 6.25
CA SER A 400 -31.75 7.54 7.33
C SER A 400 -30.40 6.84 7.40
N ILE A 401 -29.91 6.55 8.60
CA ILE A 401 -28.65 5.83 8.83
C ILE A 401 -28.95 4.55 9.58
N LEU A 402 -28.53 3.43 8.99
CA LEU A 402 -28.57 2.10 9.58
C LEU A 402 -27.14 1.66 9.87
N VAL A 403 -26.90 1.11 11.04
CA VAL A 403 -25.60 0.58 11.45
C VAL A 403 -25.74 -0.91 11.74
N THR A 404 -24.96 -1.72 11.07
CA THR A 404 -24.89 -3.16 11.27
C THR A 404 -23.67 -3.51 12.11
N VAL A 405 -23.83 -4.30 13.15
CA VAL A 405 -22.74 -4.86 13.94
C VAL A 405 -22.71 -6.36 13.71
N SER A 406 -21.57 -6.91 13.33
CA SER A 406 -21.39 -8.36 13.10
C SER A 406 -20.20 -8.91 13.87
N ALA A 407 -20.29 -10.17 14.31
CA ALA A 407 -19.22 -10.85 15.03
C ALA A 407 -19.28 -12.36 14.82
N ASP A 408 -18.16 -13.05 15.09
CA ASP A 408 -18.05 -14.51 14.98
C ASP A 408 -18.64 -15.26 16.21
N SER A 409 -18.91 -14.54 17.31
CA SER A 409 -19.56 -15.08 18.50
C SER A 409 -20.52 -14.07 19.13
N LEU A 410 -21.50 -14.58 19.88
CA LEU A 410 -22.48 -13.74 20.56
C LEU A 410 -21.83 -12.85 21.62
N GLU A 411 -20.81 -13.32 22.31
CA GLU A 411 -20.08 -12.57 23.36
C GLU A 411 -19.34 -11.38 22.76
N VAL A 412 -18.66 -11.58 21.61
CA VAL A 412 -17.97 -10.50 20.90
C VAL A 412 -18.99 -9.52 20.33
N LEU A 413 -20.13 -10.00 19.81
CA LEU A 413 -21.20 -9.14 19.32
C LEU A 413 -21.67 -8.20 20.43
N GLN A 414 -22.01 -8.73 21.61
CA GLN A 414 -22.48 -7.94 22.77
C GLN A 414 -21.45 -6.93 23.24
N SER A 415 -20.16 -7.31 23.26
CA SER A 415 -19.07 -6.40 23.60
C SER A 415 -18.96 -5.23 22.62
N ASN A 416 -19.05 -5.53 21.31
CA ASN A 416 -19.00 -4.51 20.26
C ASN A 416 -20.21 -3.58 20.29
N GLU A 417 -21.43 -4.12 20.54
CA GLU A 417 -22.64 -3.35 20.72
C GLU A 417 -22.53 -2.37 21.90
N ASP A 418 -22.09 -2.85 23.06
CA ASP A 418 -21.89 -2.04 24.26
C ASP A 418 -20.88 -0.91 24.04
N PHE A 419 -19.80 -1.21 23.34
CA PHE A 419 -18.78 -0.23 23.00
C PHE A 419 -19.32 0.83 22.05
N LEU A 420 -20.03 0.41 20.98
CA LEU A 420 -20.65 1.30 20.00
C LEU A 420 -21.66 2.24 20.66
N ILE A 421 -22.55 1.71 21.51
CA ILE A 421 -23.57 2.51 22.21
C ILE A 421 -22.93 3.53 23.16
N LYS A 422 -21.91 3.13 23.94
CA LYS A 422 -21.21 4.03 24.87
C LYS A 422 -20.48 5.13 24.10
N ALA A 423 -19.79 4.78 23.03
CA ALA A 423 -19.06 5.72 22.19
C ALA A 423 -19.99 6.69 21.42
N ALA A 424 -21.13 6.23 20.94
CA ALA A 424 -22.16 7.06 20.34
C ALA A 424 -22.75 8.07 21.34
N LYS A 425 -23.08 7.61 22.55
CA LYS A 425 -23.59 8.48 23.62
C LYS A 425 -22.58 9.58 24.00
N ALA A 426 -21.29 9.27 24.05
CA ALA A 426 -20.24 10.26 24.32
C ALA A 426 -20.18 11.38 23.27
N ARG A 427 -20.73 11.14 22.06
CA ARG A 427 -20.84 12.11 20.96
C ARG A 427 -22.24 12.69 20.77
N ASN A 428 -23.13 12.48 21.76
CA ASN A 428 -24.54 12.86 21.70
C ASN A 428 -25.34 12.25 20.53
N LEU A 429 -24.91 11.10 20.03
CA LEU A 429 -25.62 10.31 19.03
C LEU A 429 -26.60 9.36 19.72
N LYS A 430 -27.83 9.28 19.23
CA LYS A 430 -28.85 8.37 19.77
C LYS A 430 -29.08 7.19 18.85
N LEU A 431 -28.33 6.11 19.04
CA LEU A 431 -28.57 4.85 18.37
C LEU A 431 -29.68 4.06 19.08
N ARG A 432 -30.55 3.44 18.27
CA ARG A 432 -31.65 2.57 18.73
C ARG A 432 -31.52 1.21 18.07
N SER A 433 -31.66 0.15 18.87
CA SER A 433 -31.65 -1.22 18.37
C SER A 433 -32.95 -1.52 17.59
N CYS A 434 -32.83 -2.31 16.52
CA CYS A 434 -33.95 -2.83 15.72
C CYS A 434 -34.60 -4.04 16.40
N LEU A 435 -35.09 -3.90 17.65
CA LEU A 435 -35.70 -4.98 18.41
C LEU A 435 -36.89 -5.61 17.69
N PHE A 436 -36.95 -6.94 17.59
CA PHE A 436 -37.98 -7.71 16.88
C PHE A 436 -38.11 -7.34 15.38
N GLN A 437 -37.12 -6.72 14.80
CA GLN A 437 -37.09 -6.29 13.40
C GLN A 437 -35.78 -6.73 12.72
N GLN A 438 -35.20 -7.86 13.16
CA GLN A 438 -33.89 -8.31 12.68
C GLN A 438 -33.92 -8.68 11.20
N GLU A 439 -34.94 -9.38 10.75
CA GLU A 439 -35.15 -9.74 9.36
C GLU A 439 -35.28 -8.49 8.48
N GLN A 440 -36.15 -7.55 8.83
CA GLN A 440 -36.37 -6.29 8.10
C GLN A 440 -35.10 -5.43 8.06
N ALA A 441 -34.35 -5.41 9.15
CA ALA A 441 -33.09 -4.67 9.24
C ALA A 441 -31.98 -5.33 8.41
N PHE A 442 -31.89 -6.67 8.42
CA PHE A 442 -30.95 -7.42 7.57
C PHE A 442 -31.19 -7.10 6.08
N TYR A 443 -32.45 -7.24 5.61
CA TYR A 443 -32.77 -6.91 4.22
C TYR A 443 -32.57 -5.44 3.88
N SER A 444 -32.73 -4.54 4.85
CA SER A 444 -32.42 -3.12 4.65
C SER A 444 -30.92 -2.86 4.55
N ALA A 445 -30.09 -3.67 5.21
CA ALA A 445 -28.63 -3.55 5.14
C ALA A 445 -28.04 -4.14 3.84
N LEU A 446 -28.79 -4.91 3.04
CA LEU A 446 -28.33 -5.37 1.75
C LEU A 446 -28.20 -4.19 0.76
N PRO A 447 -27.36 -4.32 -0.27
CA PRO A 447 -27.15 -3.24 -1.26
C PRO A 447 -28.31 -3.17 -2.28
N LEU A 448 -29.55 -3.08 -1.76
CA LEU A 448 -30.78 -3.12 -2.53
C LEU A 448 -31.57 -1.80 -2.51
N CYS A 449 -31.01 -0.74 -1.97
CA CYS A 449 -31.62 0.58 -1.89
C CYS A 449 -33.00 0.61 -1.22
N LYS A 450 -33.27 -0.33 -0.29
CA LYS A 450 -34.58 -0.56 0.34
C LYS A 450 -34.49 -0.52 1.86
N LEU A 451 -34.98 0.55 2.47
CA LEU A 451 -35.11 0.65 3.92
C LEU A 451 -36.55 0.28 4.32
N ASP A 452 -36.71 -0.63 5.30
CA ASP A 452 -38.02 -1.02 5.82
C ASP A 452 -38.82 0.20 6.32
N LYS A 453 -40.10 0.20 6.05
CA LYS A 453 -40.99 1.34 6.37
C LYS A 453 -41.06 1.65 7.86
N THR A 454 -41.00 0.63 8.71
CA THR A 454 -41.09 0.81 10.17
C THR A 454 -39.81 1.38 10.74
N ILE A 455 -38.64 0.94 10.23
CA ILE A 455 -37.32 1.49 10.57
C ILE A 455 -37.23 2.92 10.06
N ARG A 456 -37.59 3.14 8.78
CA ARG A 456 -37.58 4.47 8.17
C ARG A 456 -38.41 5.47 8.95
N SER A 457 -39.59 5.09 9.41
CA SER A 457 -40.49 6.00 10.14
C SER A 457 -39.91 6.54 11.46
N LYS A 458 -38.91 5.83 12.02
CA LYS A 458 -38.22 6.19 13.27
C LYS A 458 -36.87 6.87 13.06
N SER A 459 -36.24 6.60 11.91
CA SER A 459 -34.85 7.01 11.63
C SER A 459 -34.71 8.21 10.69
N TRP A 460 -35.75 8.50 9.89
CA TRP A 460 -35.62 9.54 8.87
C TRP A 460 -35.43 10.94 9.46
N HIS A 461 -34.52 11.67 8.92
CA HIS A 461 -34.21 13.05 9.25
C HIS A 461 -34.18 13.92 7.99
N ASN A 462 -34.66 15.13 8.07
CA ASN A 462 -34.64 16.04 6.93
C ASN A 462 -33.34 16.85 6.89
N MET A 463 -32.75 16.96 5.74
CA MET A 463 -31.54 17.74 5.50
C MET A 463 -31.64 18.56 4.23
N MET A 464 -31.02 19.75 4.24
CA MET A 464 -30.74 20.52 3.02
C MET A 464 -29.43 20.04 2.43
N THR A 465 -29.08 20.47 1.20
CA THR A 465 -27.86 20.04 0.49
C THR A 465 -26.60 20.10 1.35
N GLU A 466 -26.36 21.18 2.10
CA GLU A 466 -25.19 21.30 2.98
C GLU A 466 -25.17 20.24 4.09
N GLY A 467 -26.34 20.01 4.72
CA GLY A 467 -26.47 18.94 5.74
C GLY A 467 -26.25 17.56 5.14
N ALA A 468 -26.81 17.27 3.97
CA ALA A 468 -26.63 16.00 3.27
C ALA A 468 -25.17 15.83 2.80
N ALA A 469 -24.50 16.90 2.38
CA ALA A 469 -23.09 16.88 2.01
C ALA A 469 -22.16 16.48 3.17
N SER A 470 -22.53 16.82 4.41
CA SER A 470 -21.78 16.41 5.59
C SER A 470 -21.79 14.90 5.84
N LEU A 471 -22.70 14.15 5.19
CA LEU A 471 -22.77 12.68 5.24
C LEU A 471 -21.73 11.98 4.35
N TYR A 472 -20.80 12.73 3.74
CA TYR A 472 -19.70 12.17 2.95
C TYR A 472 -19.05 10.98 3.67
N PRO A 473 -19.17 9.75 3.15
CA PRO A 473 -18.76 8.55 3.88
C PRO A 473 -17.34 8.09 3.54
N PHE A 474 -16.73 8.63 2.48
CA PHE A 474 -15.44 8.14 1.94
C PHE A 474 -14.26 8.67 2.77
N LEU A 475 -14.18 8.24 4.04
CA LEU A 475 -13.29 8.80 5.06
C LEU A 475 -12.17 7.84 5.49
N SER A 476 -12.19 6.60 5.03
CA SER A 476 -11.17 5.60 5.38
C SER A 476 -10.31 5.29 4.17
N PHE A 477 -9.08 5.79 4.18
CA PHE A 477 -8.10 5.51 3.14
C PHE A 477 -7.18 4.36 3.53
N GLU A 478 -6.94 3.45 2.62
CA GLU A 478 -6.07 2.30 2.79
C GLU A 478 -4.98 2.30 1.71
N LEU A 479 -3.76 1.97 2.11
CA LEU A 479 -2.63 1.79 1.21
C LEU A 479 -2.15 0.35 1.33
N GLN A 480 -2.66 -0.50 0.47
CA GLN A 480 -2.32 -1.91 0.45
C GLN A 480 -2.05 -2.38 -0.97
N ASP A 481 -0.77 -2.56 -1.30
CA ASP A 481 -0.36 -3.23 -2.51
C ASP A 481 -0.35 -4.73 -2.27
N PRO A 482 -1.00 -5.54 -3.13
CA PRO A 482 -1.17 -6.98 -2.88
C PRO A 482 0.15 -7.75 -2.76
N LYS A 483 1.19 -7.32 -3.49
CA LYS A 483 2.55 -7.92 -3.51
C LYS A 483 3.56 -7.12 -2.69
N GLY A 484 3.09 -6.14 -1.95
CA GLY A 484 3.94 -5.15 -1.29
C GLY A 484 4.65 -5.67 -0.05
N ILE A 485 5.61 -4.89 0.41
CA ILE A 485 6.23 -5.05 1.71
C ILE A 485 5.33 -4.39 2.76
N MET A 486 4.92 -5.14 3.79
CA MET A 486 4.21 -4.55 4.92
C MET A 486 5.11 -3.54 5.63
N MET A 487 4.69 -2.28 5.69
CA MET A 487 5.40 -1.24 6.42
C MET A 487 4.96 -1.18 7.90
N GLY A 488 3.69 -1.44 8.15
CA GLY A 488 3.09 -1.36 9.47
C GLY A 488 1.58 -1.24 9.41
N THR A 489 1.02 -0.47 10.33
CA THR A 489 -0.42 -0.18 10.38
C THR A 489 -0.67 1.31 10.25
N ASN A 490 -1.77 1.67 9.59
CA ASN A 490 -2.25 3.04 9.54
C ASN A 490 -2.67 3.47 10.96
N ALA A 491 -2.07 4.54 11.46
CA ALA A 491 -2.30 5.01 12.84
C ALA A 491 -3.74 5.50 13.08
N ARG A 492 -4.51 5.80 12.02
CA ARG A 492 -5.86 6.36 12.12
C ARG A 492 -6.98 5.34 12.06
N ASN A 493 -6.88 4.36 11.14
CA ASN A 493 -7.93 3.38 10.91
C ASN A 493 -7.49 1.93 11.15
N ASN A 494 -6.25 1.75 11.61
CA ASN A 494 -5.62 0.45 11.87
C ASN A 494 -5.54 -0.49 10.65
N SER A 495 -5.75 0.00 9.42
CA SER A 495 -5.56 -0.82 8.23
C SER A 495 -4.09 -1.20 8.05
N LEU A 496 -3.84 -2.33 7.40
CA LEU A 496 -2.50 -2.74 7.01
C LEU A 496 -1.94 -1.77 5.97
N VAL A 497 -0.67 -1.38 6.11
CA VAL A 497 0.05 -0.58 5.12
C VAL A 497 1.12 -1.45 4.48
N SER A 498 0.95 -1.72 3.18
CA SER A 498 1.94 -2.45 2.37
C SER A 498 2.19 -1.74 1.04
N ILE A 499 3.44 -1.75 0.57
CA ILE A 499 3.86 -1.08 -0.66
C ILE A 499 4.75 -2.00 -1.47
N ASP A 500 4.44 -2.19 -2.76
CA ASP A 500 5.35 -2.76 -3.75
C ASP A 500 6.06 -1.64 -4.50
N LEU A 501 7.22 -1.24 -3.99
CA LEU A 501 8.03 -0.16 -4.57
C LEU A 501 8.38 -0.39 -6.05
N PHE A 502 8.45 -1.64 -6.50
CA PHE A 502 8.83 -2.02 -7.86
C PHE A 502 7.64 -2.21 -8.81
N ASP A 503 6.40 -2.02 -8.35
CA ASP A 503 5.21 -2.03 -9.21
C ASP A 503 5.11 -0.74 -10.02
N THR A 504 5.57 -0.79 -11.27
CA THR A 504 5.58 0.38 -12.18
C THR A 504 4.19 0.81 -12.65
N ALA A 505 3.15 0.02 -12.40
CA ALA A 505 1.77 0.40 -12.70
C ALA A 505 1.21 1.36 -11.63
N ARG A 506 1.71 1.27 -10.39
CA ARG A 506 1.26 2.06 -9.25
C ARG A 506 2.24 3.16 -8.86
N HIS A 507 3.53 2.91 -9.00
CA HIS A 507 4.61 3.81 -8.57
C HIS A 507 5.42 4.32 -9.77
N VAL A 508 5.76 5.60 -9.73
CA VAL A 508 6.58 6.21 -10.78
C VAL A 508 7.99 5.61 -10.78
N ASN A 509 8.54 5.33 -9.61
CA ASN A 509 9.83 4.65 -9.43
C ASN A 509 9.90 4.02 -8.02
N ALA A 510 10.91 3.18 -7.79
CA ALA A 510 11.13 2.50 -6.52
C ALA A 510 11.96 3.31 -5.51
N ASN A 511 12.33 4.57 -5.80
CA ASN A 511 13.19 5.34 -4.92
C ASN A 511 12.45 5.79 -3.66
N VAL A 512 13.18 5.83 -2.54
CA VAL A 512 12.65 6.19 -1.22
C VAL A 512 13.50 7.29 -0.59
N ALA A 513 12.86 8.29 0.02
CA ALA A 513 13.53 9.29 0.84
C ALA A 513 13.04 9.19 2.29
N ILE A 514 13.93 8.91 3.24
CA ILE A 514 13.60 8.76 4.66
C ILE A 514 14.21 9.95 5.42
N MET A 515 13.36 10.76 6.02
CA MET A 515 13.76 11.97 6.76
C MET A 515 13.24 11.90 8.19
N GLY A 516 14.03 12.34 9.15
CA GLY A 516 13.61 12.35 10.53
C GLY A 516 14.72 12.67 11.51
N LYS A 517 14.35 13.31 12.60
CA LYS A 517 15.26 13.66 13.71
C LYS A 517 15.90 12.42 14.33
N SER A 518 17.12 12.56 14.80
CA SER A 518 17.81 11.48 15.53
C SER A 518 16.97 10.95 16.68
N GLY A 519 16.95 9.60 16.86
CA GLY A 519 16.23 8.93 17.93
C GLY A 519 14.74 8.62 17.65
N TYR A 520 14.15 9.09 16.53
CA TYR A 520 12.74 8.85 16.18
C TYR A 520 12.51 7.64 15.28
N GLY A 521 13.55 6.83 15.01
CA GLY A 521 13.41 5.54 14.35
C GLY A 521 13.84 5.52 12.87
N LYS A 522 14.56 6.53 12.36
CA LYS A 522 15.06 6.57 10.96
C LYS A 522 15.83 5.31 10.58
N THR A 523 16.91 4.98 11.31
CA THR A 523 17.74 3.81 11.05
C THR A 523 16.95 2.51 11.21
N PHE A 524 16.04 2.44 12.20
CA PHE A 524 15.15 1.30 12.38
C PHE A 524 14.23 1.08 11.17
N THR A 525 13.56 2.13 10.68
CA THR A 525 12.67 2.06 9.53
C THR A 525 13.43 1.65 8.26
N ALA A 526 14.61 2.21 8.05
CA ALA A 526 15.46 1.88 6.90
C ALA A 526 15.95 0.43 6.95
N GLN A 527 16.44 -0.04 8.09
CA GLN A 527 16.86 -1.43 8.27
C GLN A 527 15.70 -2.41 8.14
N LEU A 528 14.52 -2.05 8.65
CA LEU A 528 13.31 -2.87 8.51
C LEU A 528 12.95 -3.05 7.04
N LEU A 529 12.97 -1.97 6.26
CA LEU A 529 12.75 -2.04 4.81
C LEU A 529 13.84 -2.88 4.13
N ALA A 530 15.12 -2.63 4.41
CA ALA A 530 16.24 -3.34 3.84
C ALA A 530 16.21 -4.85 4.11
N VAL A 531 15.88 -5.23 5.34
CA VAL A 531 15.76 -6.65 5.73
C VAL A 531 14.56 -7.29 5.01
N ARG A 532 13.41 -6.63 4.94
CA ARG A 532 12.22 -7.15 4.25
C ARG A 532 12.42 -7.28 2.75
N GLU A 533 13.14 -6.33 2.12
CA GLU A 533 13.57 -6.47 0.72
C GLU A 533 14.47 -7.70 0.53
N ARG A 534 15.44 -7.90 1.43
CA ARG A 534 16.30 -9.10 1.42
C ARG A 534 15.47 -10.38 1.57
N LEU A 535 14.46 -10.41 2.45
CA LEU A 535 13.58 -11.57 2.63
C LEU A 535 12.69 -11.85 1.42
N GLN A 536 12.46 -10.86 0.55
CA GLN A 536 11.81 -11.01 -0.75
C GLN A 536 12.76 -11.34 -1.90
N GLY A 537 14.05 -11.57 -1.62
CA GLY A 537 15.05 -11.90 -2.64
C GLY A 537 15.62 -10.70 -3.39
N ILE A 538 15.33 -9.48 -2.97
CA ILE A 538 15.92 -8.26 -3.52
C ILE A 538 17.34 -8.10 -2.95
N GLN A 539 18.31 -7.81 -3.83
CA GLN A 539 19.68 -7.56 -3.40
C GLN A 539 19.83 -6.16 -2.80
N VAL A 540 20.32 -6.09 -1.57
CA VAL A 540 20.41 -4.85 -0.78
C VAL A 540 21.87 -4.45 -0.58
N PHE A 541 22.19 -3.23 -0.97
CA PHE A 541 23.47 -2.58 -0.68
C PHE A 541 23.24 -1.42 0.30
N ILE A 542 24.03 -1.37 1.35
CA ILE A 542 24.00 -0.28 2.34
C ILE A 542 25.34 0.43 2.31
N ILE A 543 25.30 1.75 2.18
CA ILE A 543 26.46 2.62 2.25
C ILE A 543 26.26 3.53 3.48
N THR A 544 27.12 3.39 4.48
CA THR A 544 27.03 4.16 5.72
C THR A 544 28.35 4.86 6.05
N PRO A 545 28.34 6.20 6.09
CA PRO A 545 29.52 6.98 6.45
C PRO A 545 29.75 7.09 7.93
N LEU A 546 28.77 6.71 8.77
CA LEU A 546 28.82 6.85 10.23
C LEU A 546 28.13 5.65 10.88
N LYS A 547 28.67 5.20 12.04
CA LYS A 547 28.04 4.18 12.89
C LYS A 547 27.70 2.86 12.21
N GLY A 548 28.39 2.49 11.14
CA GLY A 548 28.13 1.25 10.42
C GLY A 548 28.31 0.00 11.29
N ARG A 549 29.31 0.02 12.15
CA ARG A 549 29.58 -1.05 13.11
C ARG A 549 28.47 -1.20 14.14
N GLU A 550 27.97 -0.09 14.69
CA GLU A 550 26.94 -0.09 15.72
C GLU A 550 25.57 -0.48 15.14
N ASP A 551 25.23 0.12 14.00
CA ASP A 551 23.89 0.02 13.44
C ASP A 551 23.71 -1.20 12.53
N TYR A 552 24.67 -1.56 11.67
CA TYR A 552 24.45 -2.54 10.59
C TYR A 552 25.23 -3.85 10.73
N LYS A 553 26.38 -3.85 11.43
CA LYS A 553 27.22 -5.06 11.55
C LYS A 553 26.47 -6.23 12.16
N ARG A 554 25.68 -5.99 13.21
CA ARG A 554 24.86 -7.02 13.85
C ARG A 554 23.88 -7.66 12.88
N THR A 555 23.18 -6.86 12.07
CA THR A 555 22.25 -7.36 11.07
C THR A 555 23.01 -8.23 10.05
N CYS A 556 24.12 -7.76 9.50
CA CYS A 556 24.96 -8.56 8.59
C CYS A 556 25.37 -9.91 9.23
N ASP A 557 25.88 -9.90 10.47
CA ASP A 557 26.32 -11.12 11.16
C ASP A 557 25.17 -12.12 11.35
N LYS A 558 23.94 -11.65 11.64
CA LYS A 558 22.77 -12.50 11.90
C LYS A 558 22.16 -13.11 10.64
N ILE A 559 22.08 -12.34 9.53
CA ILE A 559 21.50 -12.81 8.27
C ILE A 559 22.54 -13.35 7.29
N GLN A 560 23.80 -13.55 7.76
CA GLN A 560 24.94 -13.93 6.92
C GLN A 560 25.15 -12.97 5.72
N GLY A 561 24.87 -11.68 5.96
CA GLY A 561 25.22 -10.60 5.05
C GLY A 561 26.74 -10.35 5.08
N GLN A 562 27.21 -9.56 4.13
CA GLN A 562 28.61 -9.16 4.04
C GLN A 562 28.80 -7.76 4.63
N TYR A 563 29.63 -7.65 5.65
CA TYR A 563 30.02 -6.39 6.24
C TYR A 563 31.46 -6.02 5.83
N LEU A 564 31.60 -4.89 5.16
CA LEU A 564 32.82 -4.42 4.54
C LEU A 564 33.24 -3.08 5.17
N ALA A 565 34.16 -3.14 6.13
CA ALA A 565 34.80 -1.94 6.66
C ALA A 565 35.79 -1.38 5.62
N MET A 566 35.56 -0.14 5.19
CA MET A 566 36.37 0.58 4.21
C MET A 566 37.33 1.51 4.93
N GLY A 567 38.55 1.66 4.41
CA GLY A 567 39.51 2.59 4.97
C GLY A 567 40.91 2.02 5.22
N PRO A 568 41.84 2.83 5.76
CA PRO A 568 43.22 2.43 5.93
C PRO A 568 43.39 1.18 6.79
N GLY A 569 44.14 0.20 6.27
CA GLY A 569 44.48 -1.02 7.00
C GLY A 569 43.44 -2.13 6.96
N THR A 570 42.31 -1.93 6.26
CA THR A 570 41.29 -2.96 6.08
C THR A 570 41.71 -4.01 5.05
N PRO A 571 41.22 -5.26 5.16
CA PRO A 571 41.56 -6.30 4.18
C PRO A 571 40.81 -6.13 2.86
N TYR A 572 39.75 -5.33 2.84
CA TYR A 572 38.87 -5.16 1.68
C TYR A 572 39.40 -4.08 0.74
N SER A 573 39.28 -4.31 -0.56
CA SER A 573 39.72 -3.41 -1.61
C SER A 573 38.77 -3.44 -2.79
N ILE A 574 38.56 -2.27 -3.38
CA ILE A 574 37.77 -2.07 -4.59
C ILE A 574 38.67 -1.35 -5.60
N ASN A 575 38.95 -1.99 -6.72
CA ASN A 575 39.67 -1.35 -7.81
C ASN A 575 38.75 -0.40 -8.57
N ILE A 576 39.08 0.88 -8.53
CA ILE A 576 38.30 1.89 -9.23
C ILE A 576 38.35 1.75 -10.76
N PHE A 577 39.37 1.05 -11.29
CA PHE A 577 39.53 0.78 -12.73
C PHE A 577 38.71 -0.40 -13.23
N ASP A 578 38.01 -1.13 -12.39
CA ASP A 578 37.20 -2.26 -12.84
C ASP A 578 36.09 -1.82 -13.79
N ILE A 579 35.94 -2.54 -14.90
CA ILE A 579 34.85 -2.42 -15.86
C ILE A 579 33.96 -3.64 -15.73
N THR A 580 32.65 -3.45 -15.66
CA THR A 580 31.66 -4.52 -15.68
C THR A 580 30.73 -4.33 -16.87
N ALA A 581 30.63 -5.34 -17.72
CA ALA A 581 29.69 -5.32 -18.85
C ALA A 581 28.27 -5.66 -18.39
N PRO A 582 27.26 -5.03 -18.98
CA PRO A 582 25.86 -5.42 -18.76
C PRO A 582 25.62 -6.85 -19.27
N ASP A 583 24.68 -7.58 -18.65
CA ASP A 583 24.29 -8.91 -19.08
C ASP A 583 23.59 -8.83 -20.46
N GLU A 584 24.11 -9.52 -21.45
CA GLU A 584 23.56 -9.52 -22.82
C GLU A 584 22.12 -10.05 -22.88
N THR A 585 21.72 -10.87 -21.94
CA THR A 585 20.36 -11.43 -21.87
C THR A 585 19.32 -10.38 -21.45
N ALA A 586 19.78 -9.27 -20.87
CA ALA A 586 18.96 -8.17 -20.41
C ALA A 586 18.93 -6.98 -21.38
N MET A 587 19.57 -7.07 -22.55
CA MET A 587 19.60 -6.00 -23.55
C MET A 587 18.38 -6.08 -24.47
N GLU A 588 17.79 -4.94 -24.79
CA GLU A 588 16.74 -4.83 -25.81
C GLU A 588 17.34 -5.05 -27.21
N GLU A 589 16.58 -5.70 -28.09
CA GLU A 589 16.97 -5.85 -29.51
C GLU A 589 17.23 -4.49 -30.15
N GLY A 590 18.45 -4.32 -30.69
CA GLY A 590 18.85 -3.06 -31.36
C GLY A 590 19.62 -2.07 -30.47
N TYR A 591 19.97 -2.43 -29.24
CA TYR A 591 20.81 -1.60 -28.38
C TYR A 591 22.24 -1.52 -28.94
N VAL A 592 22.69 -0.31 -29.28
CA VAL A 592 24.09 -0.04 -29.62
C VAL A 592 24.85 0.23 -28.32
N ALA A 593 25.70 -0.70 -27.92
CA ALA A 593 26.50 -0.55 -26.71
C ALA A 593 27.49 0.61 -26.86
N LYS A 594 27.38 1.61 -25.96
CA LYS A 594 28.39 2.67 -25.84
C LYS A 594 29.70 2.07 -25.32
N SER A 595 30.86 2.70 -25.66
CA SER A 595 32.15 2.27 -25.09
C SER A 595 32.10 2.26 -23.56
N LEU A 596 32.28 1.07 -22.96
CA LEU A 596 32.35 0.89 -21.50
C LEU A 596 33.61 1.57 -20.95
N LEU A 597 34.70 1.56 -21.72
CA LEU A 597 35.94 2.25 -21.35
C LEU A 597 35.72 3.74 -21.26
N ALA A 598 35.04 4.37 -22.22
CA ALA A 598 34.78 5.82 -22.18
C ALA A 598 33.92 6.21 -20.98
N GLN A 599 32.88 5.39 -20.64
CA GLN A 599 32.06 5.61 -19.45
C GLN A 599 32.91 5.50 -18.16
N LYS A 600 33.83 4.55 -18.11
CA LYS A 600 34.72 4.36 -16.98
C LYS A 600 35.72 5.51 -16.82
N VAL A 601 36.30 5.99 -17.92
CA VAL A 601 37.20 7.13 -17.89
C VAL A 601 36.48 8.37 -17.35
N ALA A 602 35.21 8.60 -17.72
CA ALA A 602 34.42 9.68 -17.15
C ALA A 602 34.24 9.55 -15.62
N SER A 603 34.04 8.33 -15.11
CA SER A 603 34.00 8.06 -13.66
C SER A 603 35.35 8.31 -12.98
N LEU A 604 36.47 7.94 -13.64
CA LEU A 604 37.85 8.21 -13.15
C LEU A 604 38.15 9.70 -13.05
N HIS A 605 37.65 10.52 -13.96
CA HIS A 605 37.75 11.99 -13.83
C HIS A 605 37.08 12.49 -12.55
N THR A 606 35.88 12.00 -12.24
CA THR A 606 35.20 12.34 -10.98
C THR A 606 36.06 11.96 -9.76
N PHE A 607 36.67 10.79 -9.78
CA PHE A 607 37.57 10.34 -8.71
C PHE A 607 38.78 11.27 -8.54
N ILE A 608 39.42 11.69 -9.64
CA ILE A 608 40.57 12.62 -9.59
C ILE A 608 40.14 13.99 -9.06
N HIS A 609 38.96 14.49 -9.44
CA HIS A 609 38.43 15.76 -8.90
C HIS A 609 38.19 15.72 -7.39
N LEU A 610 37.82 14.54 -6.82
CA LEU A 610 37.71 14.38 -5.39
C LEU A 610 39.06 14.47 -4.66
N ILE A 611 40.13 13.95 -5.28
CA ILE A 611 41.48 13.97 -4.73
C ILE A 611 42.14 15.35 -4.97
N CYS A 612 41.92 15.92 -6.15
CA CYS A 612 42.51 17.20 -6.58
C CYS A 612 41.42 18.20 -6.98
N LYS A 613 40.91 18.99 -6.02
CA LYS A 613 39.82 19.95 -6.21
C LYS A 613 40.19 21.09 -7.17
N ASP A 614 41.43 21.41 -7.29
CA ASP A 614 41.98 22.49 -8.09
C ASP A 614 42.79 22.00 -9.32
N ILE A 615 42.40 20.84 -9.87
CA ILE A 615 42.99 20.32 -11.11
C ILE A 615 42.78 21.28 -12.26
N THR A 616 43.84 21.56 -13.01
CA THR A 616 43.76 22.43 -14.18
C THR A 616 43.23 21.65 -15.39
N TYR A 617 42.61 22.37 -16.35
CA TYR A 617 42.10 21.75 -17.58
C TYR A 617 43.21 21.03 -18.36
N GLU A 618 44.48 21.55 -18.34
CA GLU A 618 45.59 20.87 -18.97
C GLU A 618 45.93 19.55 -18.28
N GLU A 619 45.98 19.52 -16.95
CA GLU A 619 46.25 18.31 -16.16
C GLU A 619 45.15 17.28 -16.41
N GLU A 620 43.89 17.73 -16.44
CA GLU A 620 42.73 16.86 -16.67
C GLU A 620 42.79 16.18 -18.06
N MET A 621 43.05 16.95 -19.12
CA MET A 621 43.20 16.40 -20.47
C MET A 621 44.38 15.45 -20.60
N ARG A 622 45.45 15.67 -19.89
CA ARG A 622 46.59 14.73 -19.85
C ARG A 622 46.23 13.45 -19.08
N MET A 623 45.49 13.55 -17.96
CA MET A 623 45.02 12.41 -17.21
C MET A 623 44.14 11.49 -18.06
N ASP A 624 43.29 12.04 -18.90
CA ASP A 624 42.48 11.26 -19.87
C ASP A 624 43.35 10.31 -20.72
N GLY A 625 44.42 10.89 -21.29
CA GLY A 625 45.37 10.08 -22.08
C GLY A 625 46.06 8.97 -21.28
N PHE A 626 46.42 9.22 -20.03
CA PHE A 626 47.03 8.18 -19.18
C PHE A 626 46.05 7.08 -18.76
N PHE A 627 44.77 7.40 -18.54
CA PHE A 627 43.75 6.40 -18.29
C PHE A 627 43.62 5.47 -19.50
N TYR A 628 43.45 5.99 -20.71
CA TYR A 628 43.39 5.19 -21.92
C TYR A 628 44.65 4.37 -22.13
N GLU A 629 45.83 4.92 -21.87
CA GLU A 629 47.14 4.23 -22.02
C GLU A 629 47.28 3.06 -21.01
N ALA A 630 46.82 3.28 -19.74
CA ALA A 630 46.84 2.21 -18.75
C ALA A 630 45.99 1.00 -19.18
N TYR A 631 44.78 1.22 -19.69
CA TYR A 631 43.93 0.20 -20.23
C TYR A 631 44.52 -0.45 -21.50
N ARG A 632 45.06 0.36 -22.38
CA ARG A 632 45.73 -0.14 -23.61
C ARG A 632 46.87 -1.06 -23.31
N ARG A 633 47.65 -0.82 -22.28
CA ARG A 633 48.76 -1.74 -21.84
C ARG A 633 48.24 -3.09 -21.38
N LYS A 634 47.01 -3.16 -20.86
CA LYS A 634 46.32 -4.42 -20.52
C LYS A 634 45.55 -5.03 -21.73
N GLY A 635 45.64 -4.39 -22.90
CA GLY A 635 44.98 -4.84 -24.14
C GLY A 635 43.47 -4.56 -24.13
N ILE A 636 43.02 -3.55 -23.43
CA ILE A 636 41.63 -3.09 -23.35
C ILE A 636 41.52 -1.80 -24.18
N THR A 637 40.52 -1.72 -25.06
CA THR A 637 40.26 -0.61 -25.98
C THR A 637 38.81 -0.20 -25.94
N ASP A 638 38.38 0.76 -26.78
CA ASP A 638 36.98 1.14 -26.91
C ASP A 638 36.05 0.03 -27.43
N ASP A 639 36.62 -1.03 -27.98
CA ASP A 639 35.86 -2.23 -28.30
C ASP A 639 35.50 -2.97 -26.99
N ASN A 640 34.22 -3.10 -26.70
CA ASN A 640 33.70 -3.74 -25.48
C ASN A 640 34.13 -5.22 -25.36
N GLU A 641 34.36 -5.92 -26.49
CA GLU A 641 34.84 -7.29 -26.46
C GLU A 641 36.31 -7.37 -25.96
N SER A 642 37.06 -6.28 -26.06
CA SER A 642 38.45 -6.23 -25.60
C SER A 642 38.63 -6.39 -24.10
N ILE A 643 37.57 -6.24 -23.29
CA ILE A 643 37.62 -6.41 -21.82
C ILE A 643 37.75 -7.89 -21.41
N TYR A 644 37.43 -8.81 -22.31
CA TYR A 644 37.47 -10.24 -22.03
C TYR A 644 38.76 -10.90 -22.52
N ILE A 645 39.13 -12.01 -21.89
CA ILE A 645 40.17 -12.89 -22.40
C ILE A 645 39.63 -13.54 -23.68
N PRO A 646 40.38 -13.47 -24.82
CA PRO A 646 39.90 -13.99 -26.11
C PRO A 646 39.31 -15.39 -26.02
N GLY A 647 38.07 -15.55 -26.50
CA GLY A 647 37.37 -16.84 -26.50
C GLY A 647 36.73 -17.26 -25.16
N THR A 648 36.75 -16.39 -24.18
CA THR A 648 36.12 -16.62 -22.86
C THR A 648 35.24 -15.44 -22.43
N LYS A 649 34.35 -15.60 -21.43
CA LYS A 649 33.62 -14.52 -20.75
C LYS A 649 34.33 -14.07 -19.45
N GLN A 650 35.63 -14.40 -19.28
CA GLN A 650 36.39 -13.93 -18.12
C GLN A 650 37.03 -12.59 -18.42
N TYR A 651 36.90 -11.67 -17.48
CA TYR A 651 37.54 -10.35 -17.60
C TYR A 651 39.04 -10.46 -17.61
N LYS A 652 39.67 -9.63 -18.41
CA LYS A 652 41.12 -9.39 -18.32
C LYS A 652 41.47 -8.74 -16.98
N GLU A 653 42.71 -8.82 -16.59
CA GLU A 653 43.24 -8.07 -15.46
C GLU A 653 43.12 -6.58 -15.74
N MET A 654 42.37 -5.88 -14.88
CA MET A 654 42.18 -4.43 -15.00
C MET A 654 43.39 -3.66 -14.49
N PRO A 655 43.67 -2.45 -15.00
CA PRO A 655 44.73 -1.60 -14.49
C PRO A 655 44.53 -1.32 -13.00
N LEU A 656 45.61 -0.96 -12.33
CA LEU A 656 45.61 -0.39 -10.99
C LEU A 656 45.98 1.09 -11.05
N LEU A 657 45.72 1.81 -9.95
CA LEU A 657 46.14 3.22 -9.85
C LEU A 657 47.67 3.38 -10.02
N GLU A 658 48.44 2.37 -9.62
CA GLU A 658 49.89 2.31 -9.82
C GLU A 658 50.28 2.33 -11.30
N ASP A 659 49.52 1.68 -12.20
CA ASP A 659 49.79 1.71 -13.63
C ASP A 659 49.74 3.14 -14.20
N VAL A 660 48.79 3.94 -13.75
CA VAL A 660 48.67 5.36 -14.12
C VAL A 660 49.74 6.19 -13.44
N TYR A 661 50.05 5.92 -12.15
CA TYR A 661 51.09 6.60 -11.40
C TYR A 661 52.47 6.43 -12.02
N GLU A 662 52.82 5.27 -12.50
CA GLU A 662 54.10 5.01 -13.22
C GLU A 662 54.18 5.77 -14.56
N LEU A 663 53.03 5.93 -15.24
CA LEU A 663 52.98 6.77 -16.46
C LEU A 663 53.24 8.24 -16.12
N LEU A 664 52.63 8.76 -15.03
CA LEU A 664 52.79 10.13 -14.59
C LEU A 664 54.21 10.48 -14.15
N LYS A 665 54.93 9.58 -13.49
CA LYS A 665 56.33 9.79 -13.05
C LYS A 665 57.26 10.17 -14.18
N ASN A 666 57.02 9.64 -15.39
CA ASN A 666 57.87 9.85 -16.55
C ASN A 666 57.44 11.06 -17.39
N GLU A 667 56.38 11.74 -17.00
CA GLU A 667 55.81 12.87 -17.78
C GLU A 667 56.19 14.24 -17.21
N PRO A 668 56.87 15.09 -18.00
CA PRO A 668 57.20 16.45 -17.57
C PRO A 668 55.95 17.27 -17.28
N GLY A 669 55.93 17.97 -16.13
CA GLY A 669 54.83 18.81 -15.73
C GLY A 669 53.73 18.17 -14.91
N MET A 670 53.79 16.82 -14.69
CA MET A 670 52.79 16.10 -13.87
C MET A 670 53.28 15.79 -12.44
N THR A 671 54.38 16.36 -11.99
CA THR A 671 55.00 16.12 -10.68
C THR A 671 54.01 16.38 -9.52
N ARG A 672 53.15 17.42 -9.65
CA ARG A 672 52.11 17.76 -8.67
C ARG A 672 51.12 16.58 -8.53
N MET A 673 50.62 16.03 -9.63
CA MET A 673 49.70 14.92 -9.63
C MET A 673 50.35 13.65 -9.03
N VAL A 674 51.64 13.41 -9.30
CA VAL A 674 52.38 12.32 -8.68
C VAL A 674 52.38 12.44 -7.15
N HIS A 675 52.66 13.63 -6.62
CA HIS A 675 52.64 13.89 -5.17
C HIS A 675 51.25 13.69 -4.56
N LEU A 676 50.16 14.13 -5.25
CA LEU A 676 48.79 13.99 -4.78
C LEU A 676 48.32 12.51 -4.80
N LEU A 677 48.78 11.74 -5.76
CA LEU A 677 48.40 10.29 -5.85
C LEU A 677 49.27 9.37 -4.98
N THR A 678 50.42 9.82 -4.50
CA THR A 678 51.34 9.03 -3.67
C THR A 678 50.66 8.41 -2.45
N PRO A 679 49.79 9.10 -1.66
CA PRO A 679 49.09 8.54 -0.53
C PRO A 679 48.19 7.37 -0.92
N TYR A 680 47.62 7.38 -2.11
CA TYR A 680 46.69 6.39 -2.62
C TYR A 680 47.37 5.17 -3.28
N VAL A 681 48.64 5.36 -3.74
CA VAL A 681 49.39 4.24 -4.37
C VAL A 681 50.25 3.50 -3.36
N SER A 682 51.03 4.21 -2.55
CA SER A 682 51.99 3.59 -1.63
C SER A 682 51.90 4.10 -0.18
N GLY A 683 50.99 5.04 0.11
CA GLY A 683 50.81 5.64 1.41
C GLY A 683 49.66 5.04 2.27
N ALA A 684 48.99 5.94 3.00
CA ALA A 684 47.94 5.56 3.97
C ALA A 684 46.72 4.94 3.32
N HIS A 685 46.37 5.29 2.07
CA HIS A 685 45.18 4.87 1.35
C HIS A 685 45.45 3.87 0.23
N LYS A 686 46.43 2.98 0.42
CA LYS A 686 46.87 1.97 -0.55
C LYS A 686 45.81 0.90 -0.85
N GLU A 687 44.73 0.84 -0.09
CA GLU A 687 43.56 -0.03 -0.34
C GLU A 687 42.88 0.26 -1.66
N PHE A 688 42.98 1.49 -2.19
CA PHE A 688 42.47 1.83 -3.52
C PHE A 688 43.38 1.41 -4.68
N ASN A 689 44.61 0.95 -4.37
CA ASN A 689 45.56 0.44 -5.34
C ASN A 689 45.73 -1.07 -5.27
N ARG A 690 44.64 -1.82 -5.22
CA ARG A 690 44.61 -3.30 -5.18
C ARG A 690 43.47 -3.80 -6.03
N HIS A 691 43.59 -5.03 -6.52
CA HIS A 691 42.48 -5.70 -7.19
C HIS A 691 41.31 -5.87 -6.24
N THR A 692 40.10 -5.78 -6.79
CA THR A 692 38.89 -6.00 -6.04
C THR A 692 38.86 -7.42 -5.48
N ASN A 693 38.70 -7.52 -4.16
CA ASN A 693 38.60 -8.78 -3.43
C ASN A 693 37.24 -8.95 -2.72
N VAL A 694 36.26 -8.15 -3.08
CA VAL A 694 34.91 -8.15 -2.50
C VAL A 694 33.97 -8.98 -3.37
N ASN A 695 33.27 -9.94 -2.77
CA ASN A 695 32.23 -10.71 -3.46
C ASN A 695 30.88 -10.01 -3.32
N LEU A 696 30.27 -9.60 -4.44
CA LEU A 696 28.96 -8.93 -4.47
C LEU A 696 27.77 -9.85 -4.76
N ASP A 697 27.93 -11.15 -4.62
CA ASP A 697 26.82 -12.10 -4.88
C ASP A 697 25.91 -12.27 -3.66
N ASN A 698 26.34 -11.76 -2.49
CA ASN A 698 25.51 -11.77 -1.31
C ASN A 698 24.30 -10.83 -1.47
N LEU A 699 23.13 -11.25 -0.96
CA LEU A 699 21.90 -10.46 -1.04
C LEU A 699 21.83 -9.30 -0.04
N TYR A 700 22.78 -9.18 0.90
CA TYR A 700 22.81 -8.08 1.86
C TYR A 700 24.27 -7.67 2.14
N ILE A 701 24.66 -6.51 1.66
CA ILE A 701 26.04 -6.02 1.72
C ILE A 701 26.06 -4.63 2.32
N CYS A 702 26.88 -4.44 3.36
CA CYS A 702 27.05 -3.15 4.02
C CYS A 702 28.50 -2.65 3.84
N PHE A 703 28.65 -1.45 3.28
CA PHE A 703 29.90 -0.70 3.21
C PHE A 703 29.94 0.29 4.37
N ASP A 704 30.79 -0.01 5.34
CA ASP A 704 31.00 0.84 6.51
C ASP A 704 32.24 1.71 6.32
N MET A 705 32.08 3.01 6.51
CA MET A 705 33.11 4.02 6.36
C MET A 705 33.36 4.78 7.66
N ASP A 706 32.94 4.21 8.80
CA ASP A 706 33.15 4.82 10.09
C ASP A 706 34.65 5.04 10.38
N GLY A 707 34.98 6.19 10.92
CA GLY A 707 36.37 6.63 11.17
C GLY A 707 37.04 7.37 10.00
N LEU A 708 36.43 7.43 8.80
CA LEU A 708 36.89 8.27 7.71
C LEU A 708 36.31 9.68 7.85
N ASN A 709 37.10 10.69 7.57
CA ASN A 709 36.71 12.10 7.67
C ASN A 709 37.11 12.89 6.43
N GLY A 710 36.42 14.02 6.18
CA GLY A 710 36.75 14.97 5.14
C GLY A 710 36.78 14.36 3.74
N ASP A 711 37.90 14.59 3.03
CA ASP A 711 38.06 14.20 1.63
C ASP A 711 38.16 12.66 1.48
N ASP A 712 38.76 11.97 2.46
CA ASP A 712 38.88 10.49 2.43
C ASP A 712 37.52 9.83 2.49
N LEU A 713 36.60 10.36 3.28
CA LEU A 713 35.21 9.89 3.32
C LEU A 713 34.50 10.09 1.97
N ALA A 714 34.69 11.25 1.35
CA ALA A 714 34.08 11.55 0.04
C ALA A 714 34.60 10.61 -1.05
N VAL A 715 35.90 10.31 -1.04
CA VAL A 715 36.53 9.34 -1.98
C VAL A 715 35.99 7.94 -1.75
N ALA A 716 35.94 7.47 -0.51
CA ALA A 716 35.44 6.14 -0.18
C ALA A 716 33.94 5.96 -0.53
N LEU A 717 33.14 6.98 -0.24
CA LEU A 717 31.70 7.01 -0.61
C LEU A 717 31.51 6.91 -2.13
N PHE A 718 32.29 7.70 -2.89
CA PHE A 718 32.23 7.67 -4.34
C PHE A 718 32.65 6.31 -4.90
N VAL A 719 33.74 5.71 -4.40
CA VAL A 719 34.23 4.40 -4.86
C VAL A 719 33.19 3.31 -4.58
N ALA A 720 32.61 3.29 -3.39
CA ALA A 720 31.56 2.32 -3.05
C ALA A 720 30.29 2.52 -3.91
N LEU A 721 29.88 3.78 -4.11
CA LEU A 721 28.70 4.10 -4.90
C LEU A 721 28.89 3.74 -6.39
N ASP A 722 30.05 4.07 -6.97
CA ASP A 722 30.41 3.70 -8.36
C ASP A 722 30.41 2.17 -8.53
N PHE A 723 30.95 1.46 -7.54
CA PHE A 723 31.00 0.01 -7.54
C PHE A 723 29.59 -0.61 -7.47
N VAL A 724 28.74 -0.15 -6.56
CA VAL A 724 27.36 -0.58 -6.45
C VAL A 724 26.56 -0.22 -7.70
N TRP A 725 26.76 0.99 -8.24
CA TRP A 725 26.09 1.44 -9.45
C TRP A 725 26.42 0.58 -10.67
N ARG A 726 27.67 0.15 -10.81
CA ARG A 726 28.06 -0.82 -11.85
C ARG A 726 27.32 -2.16 -11.67
N LYS A 727 27.24 -2.66 -10.44
CA LYS A 727 26.51 -3.92 -10.13
C LYS A 727 25.02 -3.81 -10.44
N ILE A 728 24.42 -2.66 -10.21
CA ILE A 728 23.01 -2.41 -10.58
C ILE A 728 22.83 -2.47 -12.09
N LYS A 729 23.74 -1.87 -12.88
CA LYS A 729 23.68 -1.86 -14.34
C LYS A 729 23.95 -3.22 -14.98
N GLU A 730 24.63 -4.11 -14.30
CA GLU A 730 25.03 -5.42 -14.80
C GLU A 730 23.83 -6.28 -15.23
N ASN A 731 22.79 -6.35 -14.44
CA ASN A 731 21.58 -7.15 -14.73
C ASN A 731 20.31 -6.43 -14.29
N LYS A 732 19.50 -6.02 -15.28
CA LYS A 732 18.22 -5.32 -15.04
C LYS A 732 17.10 -6.21 -14.53
N ALA A 733 17.18 -7.52 -14.76
CA ALA A 733 16.13 -8.47 -14.36
C ALA A 733 16.14 -8.74 -12.85
N VAL A 734 17.26 -8.51 -12.17
CA VAL A 734 17.38 -8.68 -10.72
C VAL A 734 17.10 -7.36 -10.03
N LYS A 735 16.06 -7.34 -9.20
CA LYS A 735 15.73 -6.17 -8.36
C LYS A 735 16.88 -5.91 -7.37
N LYS A 736 17.30 -4.66 -7.26
CA LYS A 736 18.39 -4.24 -6.37
C LYS A 736 18.06 -2.92 -5.71
N SER A 737 18.44 -2.76 -4.45
CA SER A 737 18.25 -1.52 -3.70
C SER A 737 19.57 -1.04 -3.11
N VAL A 738 19.85 0.26 -3.22
CA VAL A 738 20.98 0.91 -2.54
C VAL A 738 20.49 1.89 -1.49
N PHE A 739 20.84 1.63 -0.25
CA PHE A 739 20.54 2.47 0.90
C PHE A 739 21.76 3.35 1.20
N ILE A 740 21.58 4.66 1.19
CA ILE A 740 22.66 5.61 1.46
C ILE A 740 22.29 6.38 2.72
N ASP A 741 22.96 6.02 3.81
CA ASP A 741 22.77 6.73 5.09
C ASP A 741 23.56 8.04 5.08
N GLU A 742 23.00 9.06 5.70
CA GLU A 742 23.58 10.40 5.80
C GLU A 742 24.16 10.93 4.47
N ILE A 743 23.38 10.77 3.39
CA ILE A 743 23.78 11.13 2.02
C ILE A 743 24.30 12.58 1.89
N TRP A 744 23.92 13.48 2.79
CA TRP A 744 24.39 14.85 2.85
C TRP A 744 25.91 14.95 3.05
N LYS A 745 26.55 13.93 3.64
CA LYS A 745 28.01 13.85 3.77
C LYS A 745 28.70 13.83 2.40
N LEU A 746 28.05 13.31 1.37
CA LEU A 746 28.58 13.32 0.01
C LEU A 746 28.22 14.63 -0.73
N ILE A 747 26.96 15.05 -0.61
CA ILE A 747 26.42 16.19 -1.38
C ILE A 747 26.58 17.55 -0.68
N GLY A 748 26.88 17.56 0.63
CA GLY A 748 26.99 18.77 1.47
C GLY A 748 28.39 19.38 1.57
N ILE A 749 29.42 18.78 0.98
CA ILE A 749 30.80 19.25 1.07
C ILE A 749 31.07 20.24 -0.06
N GLU A 750 31.51 21.49 0.28
CA GLU A 750 31.90 22.48 -0.71
C GLU A 750 33.06 21.98 -1.59
N GLY A 751 32.94 22.15 -2.89
CA GLY A 751 33.93 21.70 -3.87
C GLY A 751 33.68 20.27 -4.43
N ASN A 752 32.64 19.54 -3.95
CA ASN A 752 32.31 18.19 -4.43
C ASN A 752 31.13 18.16 -5.42
N ASP A 753 30.97 19.24 -6.21
CA ASP A 753 29.84 19.36 -7.15
C ASP A 753 29.71 18.16 -8.13
N MET A 754 30.82 17.59 -8.58
CA MET A 754 30.80 16.46 -9.51
C MET A 754 30.24 15.20 -8.85
N ALA A 755 30.71 14.88 -7.64
CA ALA A 755 30.18 13.74 -6.89
C ALA A 755 28.70 13.92 -6.53
N ALA A 756 28.29 15.12 -6.14
CA ALA A 756 26.89 15.44 -5.88
C ALA A 756 26.01 15.30 -7.12
N ASN A 757 26.46 15.78 -8.29
CA ASN A 757 25.78 15.57 -9.58
C ASN A 757 25.68 14.09 -9.92
N TYR A 758 26.75 13.33 -9.75
CA TYR A 758 26.77 11.88 -10.00
C TYR A 758 25.74 11.15 -9.14
N CYS A 759 25.64 11.52 -7.87
CA CYS A 759 24.65 10.98 -6.96
C CYS A 759 23.22 11.28 -7.42
N VAL A 760 22.91 12.53 -7.76
CA VAL A 760 21.59 12.93 -8.28
C VAL A 760 21.26 12.21 -9.58
N GLU A 761 22.23 12.01 -10.46
CA GLU A 761 22.04 11.28 -11.71
C GLU A 761 21.68 9.81 -11.47
N ILE A 762 22.31 9.15 -10.49
CA ILE A 762 21.94 7.79 -10.08
C ILE A 762 20.48 7.75 -9.65
N PHE A 763 20.04 8.63 -8.75
CA PHE A 763 18.65 8.68 -8.29
C PHE A 763 17.66 8.89 -9.42
N LYS A 764 18.01 9.67 -10.45
CA LYS A 764 17.14 9.89 -11.62
C LYS A 764 17.10 8.72 -12.60
N THR A 765 18.16 7.92 -12.67
CA THR A 765 18.34 6.93 -13.74
C THR A 765 18.19 5.49 -13.27
N ILE A 766 18.31 5.21 -11.96
CA ILE A 766 18.36 3.87 -11.38
C ILE A 766 17.13 3.02 -11.74
N ARG A 767 15.96 3.64 -11.88
CA ARG A 767 14.73 2.99 -12.34
C ARG A 767 14.92 2.25 -13.67
N ALA A 768 15.65 2.85 -14.62
CA ALA A 768 15.87 2.27 -15.95
C ALA A 768 16.67 0.95 -15.90
N TYR A 769 17.30 0.66 -14.77
CA TYR A 769 18.08 -0.54 -14.51
C TYR A 769 17.42 -1.48 -13.48
N GLY A 770 16.11 -1.31 -13.21
CA GLY A 770 15.37 -2.14 -12.26
C GLY A 770 15.82 -1.97 -10.80
N GLY A 771 16.47 -0.84 -10.48
CA GLY A 771 16.98 -0.56 -9.16
C GLY A 771 16.14 0.46 -8.38
N SER A 772 16.39 0.51 -7.07
CA SER A 772 15.88 1.49 -6.11
C SER A 772 17.03 2.19 -5.39
N ALA A 773 16.89 3.50 -5.17
CA ALA A 773 17.80 4.29 -4.35
C ALA A 773 17.05 4.82 -3.12
N VAL A 774 17.55 4.48 -1.93
CA VAL A 774 16.97 4.90 -0.64
C VAL A 774 17.92 5.88 0.01
N SER A 775 17.50 7.15 0.12
CA SER A 775 18.24 8.19 0.81
C SER A 775 17.77 8.35 2.24
N MET A 776 18.71 8.52 3.16
CA MET A 776 18.42 8.78 4.56
C MET A 776 19.13 10.05 5.03
N THR A 777 18.42 10.90 5.77
CA THR A 777 19.03 12.10 6.38
C THR A 777 18.40 12.44 7.73
N GLN A 778 19.22 12.89 8.68
CA GLN A 778 18.77 13.44 9.96
C GLN A 778 18.66 14.96 9.88
N GLU A 779 19.50 15.60 9.10
CA GLU A 779 19.60 17.05 9.01
C GLU A 779 19.12 17.53 7.63
N VAL A 780 17.85 17.86 7.54
CA VAL A 780 17.25 18.40 6.32
C VAL A 780 17.92 19.71 5.93
N THR A 781 18.36 20.51 6.90
CA THR A 781 19.04 21.78 6.67
C THR A 781 20.33 21.59 5.87
N ASP A 782 21.15 20.59 6.21
CA ASP A 782 22.41 20.34 5.52
C ASP A 782 22.22 19.76 4.12
N PHE A 783 21.12 19.05 3.94
CA PHE A 783 20.69 18.54 2.64
C PHE A 783 20.41 19.65 1.61
N PHE A 784 20.07 20.86 2.08
CA PHE A 784 19.78 22.01 1.24
C PHE A 784 20.89 23.08 1.19
N LYS A 785 22.09 22.82 1.74
CA LYS A 785 23.17 23.82 1.80
C LYS A 785 23.76 24.16 0.43
N LEU A 786 24.12 23.15 -0.39
CA LEU A 786 24.80 23.39 -1.67
C LEU A 786 23.84 23.88 -2.77
N LYS A 787 24.32 24.86 -3.56
CA LYS A 787 23.60 25.43 -4.71
C LYS A 787 22.13 25.75 -4.43
N ASN A 788 21.86 26.42 -3.30
CA ASN A 788 20.50 26.74 -2.86
C ASN A 788 19.56 25.50 -2.77
N GLY A 789 20.10 24.33 -2.40
CA GLY A 789 19.35 23.12 -2.23
C GLY A 789 19.07 22.32 -3.50
N ALA A 790 19.68 22.68 -4.63
CA ALA A 790 19.38 22.01 -5.92
C ALA A 790 19.61 20.50 -5.87
N TYR A 791 20.68 20.03 -5.23
CA TYR A 791 21.01 18.62 -5.12
C TYR A 791 20.02 17.88 -4.20
N GLY A 792 19.75 18.44 -3.01
CA GLY A 792 18.80 17.85 -2.07
C GLY A 792 17.38 17.80 -2.63
N LYS A 793 16.93 18.90 -3.25
CA LYS A 793 15.64 18.92 -3.97
C LYS A 793 15.60 17.87 -5.07
N GLY A 794 16.68 17.72 -5.84
CA GLY A 794 16.78 16.74 -6.92
C GLY A 794 16.61 15.31 -6.43
N ILE A 795 17.21 14.93 -5.31
CA ILE A 795 17.12 13.60 -4.72
C ILE A 795 15.71 13.34 -4.15
N ILE A 796 15.17 14.28 -3.34
CA ILE A 796 13.83 14.11 -2.75
C ILE A 796 12.76 14.06 -3.85
N SER A 797 12.87 14.90 -4.89
CA SER A 797 11.93 14.90 -6.00
C SER A 797 12.06 13.66 -6.88
N ALA A 798 13.24 13.02 -6.94
CA ALA A 798 13.44 11.77 -7.65
C ALA A 798 12.90 10.53 -6.88
N ALA A 799 12.51 10.68 -5.62
CA ALA A 799 11.90 9.63 -4.83
C ALA A 799 10.37 9.71 -4.93
N ASP A 800 9.73 8.66 -5.44
CA ASP A 800 8.27 8.56 -5.45
C ASP A 800 7.73 8.36 -4.02
N THR A 801 8.40 7.50 -3.25
CA THR A 801 8.04 7.24 -1.86
C THR A 801 8.88 8.10 -0.91
N LYS A 802 8.21 8.81 0.00
CA LYS A 802 8.84 9.66 1.01
C LYS A 802 8.30 9.27 2.39
N ILE A 803 9.21 9.06 3.34
CA ILE A 803 8.86 8.75 4.73
C ILE A 803 9.36 9.91 5.60
N CYS A 804 8.42 10.64 6.17
CA CYS A 804 8.70 11.74 7.07
C CYS A 804 8.39 11.32 8.51
N LEU A 805 9.42 11.04 9.28
CA LEU A 805 9.33 10.86 10.73
C LEU A 805 9.28 12.23 11.39
N ARG A 806 9.25 12.28 12.72
CA ARG A 806 9.25 13.56 13.44
C ARG A 806 10.40 14.47 13.01
N LEU A 807 10.08 15.71 12.68
CA LEU A 807 10.98 16.82 12.35
C LEU A 807 10.56 18.08 13.10
N ASP A 808 11.49 19.00 13.28
CA ASP A 808 11.21 20.30 13.87
C ASP A 808 10.62 21.25 12.82
N GLU A 809 9.84 22.26 13.26
CA GLU A 809 9.14 23.21 12.37
C GLU A 809 10.06 23.91 11.36
N GLY A 810 11.29 24.28 11.79
CA GLY A 810 12.27 24.95 10.93
C GLY A 810 12.80 24.08 9.79
N GLU A 811 12.81 22.75 9.95
CA GLU A 811 13.20 21.79 8.92
C GLU A 811 12.02 21.52 7.97
N LEU A 812 10.80 21.46 8.51
CA LEU A 812 9.58 21.27 7.73
C LEU A 812 9.31 22.40 6.74
N ALA A 813 9.57 23.65 7.13
CA ALA A 813 9.43 24.80 6.24
C ALA A 813 10.27 24.68 4.95
N LYS A 814 11.40 23.95 4.97
CA LYS A 814 12.24 23.68 3.80
C LYS A 814 11.72 22.52 2.94
N LEU A 815 10.99 21.59 3.55
CA LEU A 815 10.40 20.44 2.87
C LEU A 815 9.03 20.74 2.30
N GLN A 816 8.33 21.76 2.78
CA GLN A 816 6.97 22.08 2.42
C GLN A 816 6.71 22.07 0.92
N ASP A 817 7.54 22.81 0.17
CA ASP A 817 7.39 22.91 -1.28
C ASP A 817 7.78 21.64 -2.04
N VAL A 818 8.77 20.87 -1.52
CA VAL A 818 9.30 19.68 -2.21
C VAL A 818 8.42 18.46 -1.97
N MET A 819 7.78 18.39 -0.82
CA MET A 819 6.85 17.31 -0.45
C MET A 819 5.38 17.69 -0.61
N GLU A 820 5.10 18.95 -0.95
CA GLU A 820 3.75 19.50 -1.04
C GLU A 820 2.92 19.25 0.24
N LEU A 821 3.56 19.49 1.40
CA LEU A 821 2.94 19.23 2.69
C LEU A 821 1.77 20.18 2.93
N SER A 822 0.64 19.64 3.38
CA SER A 822 -0.53 20.40 3.78
C SER A 822 -0.31 21.09 5.14
N GLU A 823 -1.10 22.11 5.44
CA GLU A 823 -1.08 22.79 6.75
C GLU A 823 -1.30 21.81 7.91
N SER A 824 -2.21 20.87 7.73
CA SER A 824 -2.49 19.82 8.74
C SER A 824 -1.28 18.91 8.97
N GLU A 825 -0.53 18.55 7.93
CA GLU A 825 0.69 17.73 8.05
C GLU A 825 1.82 18.51 8.74
N LEU A 826 1.96 19.79 8.42
CA LEU A 826 2.96 20.67 9.07
C LEU A 826 2.74 20.78 10.58
N GLU A 827 1.49 20.87 11.03
CA GLU A 827 1.14 20.87 12.47
C GLU A 827 1.30 19.49 13.12
N HIS A 828 1.13 18.42 12.35
CA HIS A 828 1.10 17.06 12.91
C HIS A 828 2.49 16.44 13.02
N ILE A 829 3.37 16.62 12.02
CA ILE A 829 4.70 15.99 11.97
C ILE A 829 5.57 16.30 13.21
N PRO A 830 5.61 17.51 13.77
CA PRO A 830 6.38 17.81 14.99
C PRO A 830 5.90 17.03 16.23
N ASN A 831 4.67 16.52 16.19
CA ASN A 831 4.03 15.84 17.31
C ASN A 831 4.03 14.31 17.18
N LEU A 832 4.60 13.75 16.09
CA LEU A 832 4.66 12.32 15.85
C LEU A 832 5.43 11.59 16.96
N GLN A 833 4.93 10.44 17.33
CA GLN A 833 5.56 9.55 18.29
C GLN A 833 6.74 8.78 17.66
N ARG A 834 7.64 8.26 18.48
CA ARG A 834 8.72 7.41 18.02
C ARG A 834 8.17 6.17 17.31
N GLY A 835 8.71 5.87 16.10
CA GLY A 835 8.26 4.74 15.27
C GLY A 835 6.98 5.01 14.48
N THR A 836 6.50 6.27 14.46
CA THR A 836 5.44 6.71 13.55
C THR A 836 5.97 7.72 12.55
N GLY A 837 5.38 7.76 11.37
CA GLY A 837 5.77 8.69 10.31
C GLY A 837 4.66 8.88 9.29
N ILE A 838 4.75 9.96 8.52
CA ILE A 838 3.90 10.16 7.35
C ILE A 838 4.62 9.57 6.15
N LEU A 839 3.97 8.60 5.52
CA LEU A 839 4.39 7.97 4.29
C LEU A 839 3.62 8.61 3.15
N VAL A 840 4.35 9.11 2.17
CA VAL A 840 3.84 9.72 0.94
C VAL A 840 4.33 8.88 -0.23
N THR A 841 3.43 8.39 -1.07
CA THR A 841 3.77 7.67 -2.30
C THR A 841 2.77 8.04 -3.40
N GLY A 842 3.25 8.59 -4.51
CA GLY A 842 2.36 9.21 -5.48
C GLY A 842 1.43 10.24 -4.84
N ASN A 843 0.12 10.05 -5.00
CA ASN A 843 -0.91 10.87 -4.38
C ASN A 843 -1.36 10.36 -2.99
N ALA A 844 -0.91 9.17 -2.60
CA ALA A 844 -1.29 8.58 -1.33
C ALA A 844 -0.45 9.14 -0.18
N ARG A 845 -1.11 9.45 0.94
CA ARG A 845 -0.49 9.97 2.16
C ARG A 845 -1.08 9.25 3.35
N VAL A 846 -0.26 8.58 4.15
CA VAL A 846 -0.73 7.76 5.27
C VAL A 846 0.18 7.97 6.48
N GLU A 847 -0.41 8.14 7.65
CA GLU A 847 0.31 8.07 8.92
C GLU A 847 0.52 6.59 9.29
N VAL A 848 1.77 6.16 9.26
CA VAL A 848 2.15 4.75 9.49
C VAL A 848 2.81 4.59 10.84
N LYS A 849 2.34 3.63 11.61
CA LYS A 849 3.05 3.08 12.75
C LYS A 849 3.86 1.88 12.25
N PHE A 850 5.17 2.06 12.14
CA PHE A 850 6.07 1.01 11.66
C PHE A 850 6.12 -0.13 12.67
N THR A 851 5.81 -1.33 12.21
CA THR A 851 5.76 -2.53 13.05
C THR A 851 6.72 -3.59 12.55
N ALA A 852 7.46 -4.18 13.46
CA ALA A 852 8.38 -5.28 13.19
C ALA A 852 8.03 -6.48 14.06
N SER A 853 8.30 -7.68 13.55
CA SER A 853 8.19 -8.92 14.31
C SER A 853 9.24 -8.98 15.43
N GLU A 854 9.09 -9.88 16.37
CA GLU A 854 10.05 -9.99 17.48
C GLU A 854 11.45 -10.40 16.98
N LYS A 855 11.52 -11.27 15.98
CA LYS A 855 12.80 -11.66 15.38
C LYS A 855 13.42 -10.53 14.56
N GLU A 856 12.62 -9.78 13.79
CA GLU A 856 13.11 -8.60 13.09
C GLU A 856 13.68 -7.58 14.09
N LYS A 857 12.95 -7.26 15.18
CA LYS A 857 13.43 -6.35 16.23
C LYS A 857 14.76 -6.83 16.82
N TYR A 858 14.88 -8.13 17.07
CA TYR A 858 16.10 -8.72 17.59
C TYR A 858 17.28 -8.57 16.63
N VAL A 859 17.09 -8.80 15.35
CA VAL A 859 18.14 -8.71 14.31
C VAL A 859 18.59 -7.26 14.08
N ILE A 860 17.65 -6.33 13.96
CA ILE A 860 17.92 -4.91 13.65
C ILE A 860 18.13 -4.03 14.88
N SER A 861 18.16 -4.61 16.09
CA SER A 861 18.32 -3.84 17.31
C SER A 861 19.70 -3.19 17.37
N THR A 862 19.72 -1.91 17.66
CA THR A 862 20.93 -1.12 17.95
C THR A 862 21.15 -0.92 19.45
N ASP A 863 20.50 -1.74 20.31
CA ASP A 863 20.59 -1.65 21.76
C ASP A 863 21.95 -2.17 22.25
N PRO A 864 22.79 -1.32 22.87
CA PRO A 864 24.11 -1.72 23.37
C PRO A 864 24.06 -2.77 24.48
N GLU A 865 22.99 -2.77 25.31
CA GLU A 865 22.85 -3.76 26.38
C GLU A 865 22.62 -5.16 25.83
N LEU A 866 21.81 -5.26 24.75
CA LEU A 866 21.56 -6.52 24.07
C LEU A 866 22.85 -7.06 23.43
N ALA A 867 23.64 -6.19 22.81
CA ALA A 867 24.94 -6.54 22.23
C ALA A 867 25.93 -7.05 23.29
N ARG A 868 25.99 -6.38 24.45
CA ARG A 868 26.85 -6.81 25.59
C ARG A 868 26.44 -8.17 26.16
N LYS A 869 25.15 -8.41 26.33
CA LYS A 869 24.62 -9.72 26.79
C LYS A 869 25.01 -10.84 25.83
N GLU A 870 24.83 -10.65 24.53
CA GLU A 870 25.21 -11.65 23.51
C GLU A 870 26.71 -11.91 23.48
N GLN A 871 27.53 -10.88 23.62
CA GLN A 871 28.97 -11.03 23.70
C GLN A 871 29.38 -11.84 24.93
N ALA A 872 28.77 -11.57 26.08
CA ALA A 872 28.98 -12.33 27.30
C ALA A 872 28.56 -13.80 27.16
N GLU A 873 27.40 -14.08 26.58
CA GLU A 873 26.92 -15.43 26.28
C GLU A 873 27.83 -16.17 25.29
N ARG A 874 28.33 -15.49 24.25
CA ARG A 874 29.28 -16.05 23.27
C ARG A 874 30.60 -16.43 23.97
N LEU A 875 31.13 -15.54 24.81
CA LEU A 875 32.34 -15.80 25.56
C LEU A 875 32.18 -16.98 26.57
N ALA A 876 31.00 -17.05 27.21
CA ALA A 876 30.66 -18.16 28.10
C ALA A 876 30.57 -19.49 27.35
N ARG A 877 29.98 -19.51 26.16
CA ARG A 877 29.94 -20.70 25.28
C ARG A 877 31.33 -21.13 24.82
N ILE A 878 32.17 -20.17 24.40
CA ILE A 878 33.54 -20.47 23.98
C ILE A 878 34.32 -21.06 25.16
N ARG A 879 34.19 -20.52 26.38
CA ARG A 879 34.81 -21.08 27.60
C ARG A 879 34.30 -22.49 27.91
N ALA A 880 33.00 -22.71 27.84
CA ALA A 880 32.41 -24.03 28.04
C ALA A 880 32.86 -25.06 27.00
N LEU A 881 33.01 -24.65 25.72
CA LEU A 881 33.53 -25.53 24.66
C LEU A 881 35.03 -25.84 24.86
N SER A 882 35.85 -24.87 25.27
CA SER A 882 37.26 -25.11 25.56
C SER A 882 37.46 -26.01 26.80
N GLU A 883 36.58 -25.92 27.78
CA GLU A 883 36.57 -26.83 28.96
C GLU A 883 36.15 -28.25 28.58
N LEU A 884 35.21 -28.40 27.63
CA LEU A 884 34.75 -29.69 27.14
C LEU A 884 35.78 -30.41 26.20
N GLN A 885 36.62 -29.63 25.48
CA GLN A 885 37.64 -30.18 24.58
C GLN A 885 38.95 -30.61 25.28
N GLY A 886 39.10 -30.38 26.58
CA GLY A 886 40.20 -30.89 27.38
C GLY A 886 41.59 -30.40 26.97
N GLU A 887 41.69 -29.25 26.33
CA GLU A 887 42.98 -28.62 26.01
C GLU A 887 43.64 -28.09 27.30
N THR A 888 44.60 -28.86 27.81
CA THR A 888 45.54 -28.44 28.80
C THR A 888 46.25 -27.18 28.31
N LYS A 889 46.12 -26.09 29.02
CA LYS A 889 46.88 -24.86 28.83
C LYS A 889 48.36 -25.14 28.65
N PRO A 890 49.08 -24.56 27.68
CA PRO A 890 50.47 -24.26 27.88
C PRO A 890 50.57 -23.16 28.92
N ASP A 891 51.39 -23.39 29.93
CA ASP A 891 51.77 -22.40 30.95
C ASP A 891 52.31 -21.16 30.22
N ALA A 892 51.54 -20.11 30.16
CA ALA A 892 51.98 -18.79 29.75
C ALA A 892 51.72 -17.82 30.88
N ASP A 893 52.81 -17.25 31.34
CA ASP A 893 52.92 -16.27 32.41
C ASP A 893 51.70 -15.34 32.58
N THR A 894 51.17 -15.40 33.78
CA THR A 894 50.15 -14.49 34.29
C THR A 894 50.81 -13.17 34.71
N SER A 895 51.11 -12.28 33.77
CA SER A 895 51.56 -10.92 34.15
C SER A 895 50.92 -9.79 33.31
N ASP A 896 50.17 -10.11 32.22
CA ASP A 896 49.60 -9.08 31.35
C ASP A 896 48.06 -9.00 31.35
N ALA A 897 47.37 -9.87 32.08
CA ALA A 897 45.90 -9.86 32.11
C ALA A 897 45.32 -8.92 33.18
N ASP A 898 46.08 -8.61 34.27
CA ASP A 898 45.61 -7.71 35.31
C ASP A 898 45.84 -6.22 35.04
N ASN A 899 46.67 -5.89 34.05
CA ASN A 899 46.90 -4.48 33.65
C ASN A 899 45.90 -3.93 32.64
N MET A 900 44.99 -4.72 32.10
CA MET A 900 43.93 -4.23 31.22
C MET A 900 42.58 -4.02 31.95
N ALA A 901 42.40 -4.59 33.10
CA ALA A 901 41.19 -4.39 33.90
C ALA A 901 41.22 -3.07 34.69
N ASP A 902 42.45 -2.63 35.11
CA ASP A 902 42.59 -1.38 35.88
C ASP A 902 42.66 -0.13 35.05
N ALA A 903 42.81 -0.23 33.74
CA ALA A 903 42.81 0.92 32.82
C ALA A 903 41.42 1.41 32.44
N VAL A 904 40.36 0.61 32.69
CA VAL A 904 38.99 0.99 32.34
C VAL A 904 38.24 1.63 33.51
N ASP A 905 38.67 1.39 34.74
CA ASP A 905 38.07 1.97 35.97
C ASP A 905 38.63 3.34 36.37
N SER A 906 39.74 3.82 35.76
CA SER A 906 40.33 5.13 36.08
C SER A 906 39.82 6.30 35.19
N GLU A 907 39.06 6.07 34.13
CA GLU A 907 38.49 7.16 33.31
C GLU A 907 37.04 7.54 33.65
N ASN A 908 36.40 6.87 34.63
CA ASN A 908 35.00 7.15 34.98
C ASN A 908 34.82 7.90 36.34
N SER A 909 35.88 8.48 36.92
CA SER A 909 35.73 9.20 38.19
C SER A 909 35.83 10.74 38.10
N ASP A 910 35.93 11.33 36.91
CA ASP A 910 36.11 12.78 36.79
C ASP A 910 35.00 13.50 35.98
N PHE A 911 33.74 13.06 36.07
CA PHE A 911 32.59 13.86 35.66
C PHE A 911 31.41 13.73 36.62
N SER A 912 31.57 14.35 37.79
CA SER A 912 30.47 14.76 38.66
C SER A 912 30.89 16.01 39.42
N GLU A 913 30.71 17.16 38.76
CA GLU A 913 30.35 18.47 39.33
C GLU A 913 29.65 19.29 38.24
#